data_bdc3beefe26afaed34e1a7a82efcab41
#
_entry.id   bdc3beefe26afaed34e1a7a82efcab41
#
_cell.length_a   1.000
_cell.length_b   1.000
_cell.length_c   1.000
_cell.angle_alpha   90.00
_cell.angle_beta   90.00
_cell.angle_gamma   90.00
#
_symmetry.space_group_name_H-M   'P 1'
#
loop_
_entity.id
_entity.type
_entity.pdbx_description
1 polymer ?
#
loop_
_entity_poly.entity_id
_entity_poly.type
_entity_poly.pdbx_seq_one_letter_code
_entity_poly.pdbx_strand_id
1 'polypeptide(L)'
;MKMVIQDNIPWEVEGKYDVVLLSPPFLFPPPPSIALSLFRSRLSEAGISSKVLYPGFYMSHLLGHLLSVTLSHYPQIVGVTEFSFAHMTDVDYPFSVDDYVKGMFFEEHEKEREEVRQVALAEREAAEKCVERTAQIIVNTGAGVLAGSSIYSQQNATFAIFKRVKELNPSIKTIMGGTNVRDRAGMAVLRHYKSVDYVFFGEGDEVFDVVCRKLLDGDENDMPYGVIRRGENITVPPVRLTKDMNTVSYPDYSDYIEEWDREQNGYYGKSIIYKEPLDENSGKGDHIIYAEGSRGCWWGEKNCCTFCGLNGDKNVYRAKSPERLHEELKYLTRKFPGHLLQLTDNILSMDVLHRLLPELAKDEEKYRLVGEVKTNIREEDIRNLVRAGFSEVQPGIESLNDHMLKLLNKGNTAVNHVAFLKYAKTHGLSLYWNLLYAVPGETAQDYEELFELLPKLYHFKAPLGPWEILFQRFSKYEQDPEKYGLELAPFHVYKYYYGDNPDRTDNMYLYYELTGGEFKEVKHRHENYYERLRKMVREWSALSGSDAFHGLTMTDYGDEIFIMDNRPCMTGPFHVLTGAAGRIYRLAWDPVTEEKLYAKLSEEYGREEISEAVQMLLDNKLMIFLTGRYLALAVPEKA
;
A
#
# COMPACT_ATOMS: atom_id res chain seq x y z
N MET A 1 -3.93 8.89 -31.19
CA MET A 1 -5.32 8.45 -31.42
C MET A 1 -6.21 9.29 -30.51
N LYS A 2 -7.21 9.99 -31.03
CA LYS A 2 -8.08 10.82 -30.18
C LYS A 2 -8.85 9.89 -29.24
N MET A 3 -8.63 10.00 -27.96
CA MET A 3 -9.40 9.26 -26.95
C MET A 3 -10.80 9.89 -26.88
N VAL A 4 -11.82 9.07 -26.97
CA VAL A 4 -13.23 9.51 -26.95
C VAL A 4 -13.87 8.86 -25.74
N ILE A 5 -14.44 9.67 -24.86
CA ILE A 5 -15.19 9.17 -23.71
C ILE A 5 -16.55 8.62 -24.17
N GLN A 6 -17.10 7.72 -23.38
CA GLN A 6 -18.42 7.15 -23.63
C GLN A 6 -19.51 8.08 -23.10
N ASP A 7 -20.59 8.18 -23.86
CA ASP A 7 -21.77 8.95 -23.46
C ASP A 7 -22.91 8.01 -23.01
N ASN A 8 -23.86 8.55 -22.26
CA ASN A 8 -25.10 7.87 -21.85
C ASN A 8 -24.87 6.62 -20.95
N ILE A 9 -23.83 6.64 -20.15
CA ILE A 9 -23.64 5.60 -19.12
C ILE A 9 -24.71 5.79 -18.03
N PRO A 10 -25.53 4.76 -17.75
CA PRO A 10 -26.53 4.84 -16.68
C PRO A 10 -25.83 4.84 -15.32
N TRP A 11 -26.25 5.71 -14.42
CA TRP A 11 -25.94 5.61 -13.00
C TRP A 11 -27.00 6.34 -12.19
N GLU A 12 -27.73 5.57 -11.41
CA GLU A 12 -28.83 6.05 -10.58
C GLU A 12 -28.76 5.40 -9.19
N VAL A 13 -29.19 6.17 -8.20
CA VAL A 13 -29.30 5.73 -6.82
C VAL A 13 -30.71 6.03 -6.32
N GLU A 14 -31.41 4.99 -5.96
CA GLU A 14 -32.77 5.09 -5.44
C GLU A 14 -32.76 5.30 -3.92
N GLY A 15 -33.86 5.89 -3.41
CA GLY A 15 -34.07 6.09 -2.00
C GLY A 15 -33.79 7.50 -1.51
N LYS A 16 -34.11 7.71 -0.22
CA LYS A 16 -33.86 8.95 0.53
C LYS A 16 -32.94 8.60 1.69
N TYR A 17 -32.00 9.47 1.97
CA TYR A 17 -31.00 9.25 3.00
C TYR A 17 -30.75 10.54 3.77
N ASP A 18 -30.48 10.43 5.06
CA ASP A 18 -30.10 11.56 5.91
C ASP A 18 -28.68 12.02 5.61
N VAL A 19 -27.79 11.04 5.34
CA VAL A 19 -26.36 11.27 5.14
C VAL A 19 -25.88 10.54 3.86
N VAL A 20 -25.15 11.24 3.01
CA VAL A 20 -24.40 10.61 1.92
C VAL A 20 -22.91 10.59 2.29
N LEU A 21 -22.31 9.43 2.15
CA LEU A 21 -20.88 9.19 2.31
C LEU A 21 -20.24 9.07 0.93
N LEU A 22 -19.21 9.87 0.63
CA LEU A 22 -18.60 9.95 -0.69
C LEU A 22 -17.20 9.32 -0.68
N SER A 23 -16.99 8.30 -1.49
CA SER A 23 -15.68 7.78 -1.90
C SER A 23 -15.33 8.36 -3.27
N PRO A 24 -14.53 9.44 -3.34
CA PRO A 24 -14.28 10.12 -4.60
C PRO A 24 -13.51 9.24 -5.60
N PRO A 25 -13.59 9.51 -6.91
CA PRO A 25 -12.82 8.79 -7.93
C PRO A 25 -11.32 8.86 -7.66
N PHE A 26 -10.61 7.74 -7.84
CA PHE A 26 -9.17 7.68 -7.61
C PHE A 26 -8.48 6.65 -8.51
N LEU A 27 -8.79 5.37 -8.37
CA LEU A 27 -8.23 4.25 -9.12
C LEU A 27 -9.34 3.44 -9.80
N PHE A 28 -8.95 2.59 -10.72
CA PHE A 28 -9.84 1.61 -11.33
C PHE A 28 -9.24 0.19 -11.20
N PRO A 29 -10.01 -0.82 -10.75
CA PRO A 29 -11.35 -0.65 -10.13
C PRO A 29 -11.27 0.18 -8.84
N PRO A 30 -12.32 0.99 -8.54
CA PRO A 30 -12.31 1.77 -7.31
C PRO A 30 -12.21 0.84 -6.10
N PRO A 31 -11.26 1.07 -5.17
CA PRO A 31 -11.21 0.27 -3.95
C PRO A 31 -12.35 0.64 -3.01
N PRO A 32 -12.84 -0.29 -2.19
CA PRO A 32 -13.80 0.04 -1.13
C PRO A 32 -13.15 0.96 -0.09
N SER A 33 -13.93 1.81 0.55
CA SER A 33 -13.45 2.65 1.63
C SER A 33 -13.78 2.02 2.98
N ILE A 34 -12.76 1.57 3.72
CA ILE A 34 -12.96 1.04 5.06
C ILE A 34 -13.55 2.11 6.00
N ALA A 35 -13.05 3.35 5.97
CA ALA A 35 -13.54 4.44 6.83
C ALA A 35 -15.02 4.72 6.60
N LEU A 36 -15.46 4.82 5.33
CA LEU A 36 -16.87 5.08 5.02
C LEU A 36 -17.76 3.87 5.35
N SER A 37 -17.24 2.65 5.21
CA SER A 37 -17.95 1.42 5.57
C SER A 37 -18.13 1.28 7.10
N LEU A 38 -17.15 1.73 7.88
CA LEU A 38 -17.26 1.85 9.35
C LEU A 38 -18.30 2.91 9.74
N PHE A 39 -18.27 4.09 9.10
CA PHE A 39 -19.23 5.15 9.36
C PHE A 39 -20.66 4.77 8.94
N ARG A 40 -20.83 4.03 7.85
CA ARG A 40 -22.13 3.50 7.45
C ARG A 40 -22.72 2.60 8.53
N SER A 41 -21.93 1.69 9.11
CA SER A 41 -22.36 0.86 10.23
C SER A 41 -22.73 1.72 11.46
N ARG A 42 -21.85 2.64 11.83
CA ARG A 42 -22.06 3.53 12.98
C ARG A 42 -23.33 4.37 12.86
N LEU A 43 -23.59 4.93 11.67
CA LEU A 43 -24.83 5.68 11.41
C LEU A 43 -26.05 4.78 11.48
N SER A 44 -25.98 3.57 10.94
CA SER A 44 -27.07 2.57 11.02
C SER A 44 -27.38 2.20 12.48
N GLU A 45 -26.36 1.95 13.31
CA GLU A 45 -26.50 1.69 14.76
C GLU A 45 -27.17 2.88 15.49
N ALA A 46 -26.93 4.11 15.04
CA ALA A 46 -27.54 5.33 15.57
C ALA A 46 -28.93 5.65 14.96
N GLY A 47 -29.46 4.82 14.08
CA GLY A 47 -30.74 5.04 13.40
C GLY A 47 -30.73 6.21 12.41
N ILE A 48 -29.57 6.53 11.82
CA ILE A 48 -29.40 7.54 10.77
C ILE A 48 -29.25 6.83 9.43
N SER A 49 -30.15 7.12 8.48
CA SER A 49 -30.08 6.51 7.15
C SER A 49 -28.90 7.06 6.34
N SER A 50 -28.12 6.17 5.73
CA SER A 50 -26.95 6.60 4.96
C SER A 50 -26.69 5.73 3.73
N LYS A 51 -26.03 6.31 2.72
CA LYS A 51 -25.58 5.64 1.49
C LYS A 51 -24.14 6.03 1.18
N VAL A 52 -23.30 5.03 0.89
CA VAL A 52 -21.95 5.28 0.36
C VAL A 52 -22.02 5.32 -1.16
N LEU A 53 -21.49 6.36 -1.77
CA LEU A 53 -21.40 6.52 -3.22
C LEU A 53 -19.97 6.29 -3.70
N TYR A 54 -19.83 5.52 -4.79
CA TYR A 54 -18.58 5.20 -5.46
C TYR A 54 -18.58 5.69 -6.92
N PRO A 55 -18.54 7.02 -7.17
CA PRO A 55 -18.58 7.58 -8.54
C PRO A 55 -17.41 7.13 -9.42
N GLY A 56 -16.37 6.52 -8.85
CA GLY A 56 -15.26 5.95 -9.60
C GLY A 56 -15.68 4.86 -10.59
N PHE A 57 -16.71 4.05 -10.29
CA PHE A 57 -17.26 3.08 -11.25
C PHE A 57 -17.85 3.80 -12.47
N TYR A 58 -18.69 4.81 -12.25
CA TYR A 58 -19.27 5.60 -13.33
C TYR A 58 -18.21 6.30 -14.18
N MET A 59 -17.25 6.96 -13.54
CA MET A 59 -16.15 7.64 -14.23
C MET A 59 -15.31 6.67 -15.08
N SER A 60 -15.04 5.47 -14.56
CA SER A 60 -14.28 4.46 -15.29
C SER A 60 -14.98 4.01 -16.56
N HIS A 61 -16.31 3.92 -16.55
CA HIS A 61 -17.08 3.62 -17.76
C HIS A 61 -17.13 4.77 -18.76
N LEU A 62 -17.18 6.03 -18.29
CA LEU A 62 -17.00 7.19 -19.17
C LEU A 62 -15.66 7.14 -19.91
N LEU A 63 -14.59 6.81 -19.21
CA LEU A 63 -13.24 6.69 -19.76
C LEU A 63 -13.04 5.46 -20.65
N GLY A 64 -13.77 4.39 -20.39
CA GLY A 64 -13.59 3.09 -21.03
C GLY A 64 -12.37 2.33 -20.51
N HIS A 65 -12.33 1.03 -20.80
CA HIS A 65 -11.37 0.09 -20.21
C HIS A 65 -9.91 0.49 -20.41
N LEU A 66 -9.50 0.76 -21.65
CA LEU A 66 -8.08 1.02 -21.95
C LEU A 66 -7.56 2.24 -21.19
N LEU A 67 -8.34 3.32 -21.15
CA LEU A 67 -7.93 4.54 -20.48
C LEU A 67 -7.93 4.39 -18.95
N SER A 68 -8.93 3.71 -18.40
CA SER A 68 -9.00 3.42 -16.96
C SER A 68 -7.81 2.58 -16.50
N VAL A 69 -7.43 1.54 -17.25
CA VAL A 69 -6.23 0.72 -16.96
C VAL A 69 -4.96 1.55 -17.08
N THR A 70 -4.84 2.38 -18.12
CA THR A 70 -3.68 3.26 -18.31
C THR A 70 -3.50 4.18 -17.11
N LEU A 71 -4.56 4.87 -16.67
CA LEU A 71 -4.52 5.75 -15.50
C LEU A 71 -4.13 5.03 -14.22
N SER A 72 -4.55 3.79 -14.03
CA SER A 72 -4.18 2.97 -12.87
C SER A 72 -2.70 2.60 -12.81
N HIS A 73 -1.99 2.66 -13.94
CA HIS A 73 -0.56 2.39 -14.03
C HIS A 73 0.33 3.65 -13.88
N TYR A 74 -0.26 4.85 -14.00
CA TYR A 74 0.51 6.07 -13.76
C TYR A 74 0.81 6.21 -12.27
N PRO A 75 2.06 6.53 -11.90
CA PRO A 75 2.39 6.77 -10.51
C PRO A 75 1.48 7.85 -9.90
N GLN A 76 1.06 7.66 -8.65
CA GLN A 76 0.29 8.65 -7.89
C GLN A 76 0.95 10.04 -7.88
N ILE A 77 2.26 10.08 -8.07
CA ILE A 77 3.08 11.29 -8.18
C ILE A 77 2.71 12.12 -9.42
N VAL A 78 2.33 11.45 -10.53
CA VAL A 78 1.91 12.15 -11.76
C VAL A 78 0.55 12.83 -11.61
N GLY A 79 -0.31 12.32 -10.74
CA GLY A 79 -1.55 12.95 -10.28
C GLY A 79 -2.49 13.46 -11.37
N VAL A 80 -2.60 12.75 -12.51
CA VAL A 80 -3.50 13.18 -13.62
C VAL A 80 -4.92 13.39 -13.10
N THR A 81 -5.39 12.51 -12.19
CA THR A 81 -6.72 12.61 -11.59
C THR A 81 -6.87 13.89 -10.76
N GLU A 82 -5.90 14.24 -9.92
CA GLU A 82 -5.95 15.53 -9.19
C GLU A 82 -5.99 16.72 -10.14
N PHE A 83 -5.16 16.71 -11.18
CA PHE A 83 -5.15 17.74 -12.20
C PHE A 83 -6.51 17.84 -12.92
N SER A 84 -7.13 16.71 -13.24
CA SER A 84 -8.37 16.67 -14.05
C SER A 84 -9.56 17.30 -13.35
N PHE A 85 -9.62 17.24 -12.01
CA PHE A 85 -10.68 17.88 -11.21
C PHE A 85 -10.34 19.31 -10.78
N ALA A 86 -9.08 19.75 -10.82
CA ALA A 86 -8.62 21.00 -10.21
C ALA A 86 -9.38 22.25 -10.71
N HIS A 87 -9.70 22.33 -11.98
CA HIS A 87 -10.38 23.48 -12.58
C HIS A 87 -11.86 23.64 -12.16
N MET A 88 -12.44 22.63 -11.53
CA MET A 88 -13.82 22.64 -11.03
C MET A 88 -13.94 22.96 -9.53
N THR A 89 -12.83 23.21 -8.86
CA THR A 89 -12.81 23.49 -7.42
C THR A 89 -13.16 24.95 -7.08
N ASP A 90 -13.20 25.32 -5.80
CA ASP A 90 -13.50 26.68 -5.33
C ASP A 90 -12.41 27.71 -5.65
N VAL A 91 -11.21 27.25 -5.95
CA VAL A 91 -10.06 28.13 -6.12
C VAL A 91 -9.88 28.53 -7.59
N ASP A 92 -9.34 29.72 -7.80
CA ASP A 92 -8.93 30.15 -9.14
C ASP A 92 -7.80 29.25 -9.64
N TYR A 93 -7.99 28.70 -10.85
CA TYR A 93 -7.13 27.68 -11.41
C TYR A 93 -6.63 28.09 -12.81
N PRO A 94 -5.37 28.51 -12.96
CA PRO A 94 -4.86 29.13 -14.17
C PRO A 94 -4.29 28.15 -15.21
N PHE A 95 -4.08 26.86 -14.85
CA PHE A 95 -3.30 25.95 -15.69
C PHE A 95 -4.13 25.20 -16.73
N SER A 96 -3.66 25.24 -17.99
CA SER A 96 -4.15 24.41 -19.08
C SER A 96 -3.55 22.99 -19.04
N VAL A 97 -4.11 22.07 -19.85
CA VAL A 97 -3.52 20.74 -20.04
C VAL A 97 -2.10 20.84 -20.61
N ASP A 98 -1.87 21.81 -21.51
CA ASP A 98 -0.52 22.02 -22.09
C ASP A 98 0.49 22.49 -21.05
N ASP A 99 0.08 23.33 -20.09
CA ASP A 99 0.94 23.77 -18.98
C ASP A 99 1.32 22.59 -18.08
N TYR A 100 0.34 21.76 -17.75
CA TYR A 100 0.55 20.54 -16.96
C TYR A 100 1.53 19.58 -17.64
N VAL A 101 1.27 19.24 -18.92
CA VAL A 101 2.12 18.30 -19.68
C VAL A 101 3.55 18.83 -19.85
N LYS A 102 3.70 20.12 -20.12
CA LYS A 102 5.04 20.75 -20.18
C LYS A 102 5.77 20.72 -18.85
N GLY A 103 5.05 20.87 -17.75
CA GLY A 103 5.65 20.82 -16.41
C GLY A 103 6.02 19.42 -15.95
N MET A 104 5.38 18.38 -16.49
CA MET A 104 5.61 16.99 -16.09
C MET A 104 6.73 16.31 -16.86
N PHE A 105 6.99 16.71 -18.10
CA PHE A 105 7.91 16.01 -19.01
C PHE A 105 8.93 16.95 -19.62
N PHE A 106 10.18 16.53 -19.72
CA PHE A 106 11.22 17.24 -20.46
C PHE A 106 10.92 17.24 -21.97
N GLU A 107 11.48 18.22 -22.69
CA GLU A 107 11.23 18.40 -24.14
C GLU A 107 11.58 17.18 -25.01
N GLU A 108 12.50 16.36 -24.53
CA GLU A 108 12.99 15.15 -25.20
C GLU A 108 11.96 14.02 -25.29
N HIS A 109 10.85 14.12 -24.54
CA HIS A 109 9.81 13.08 -24.43
C HIS A 109 8.51 13.48 -25.15
N GLU A 110 8.60 13.95 -26.40
CA GLU A 110 7.45 14.48 -27.14
C GLU A 110 6.31 13.45 -27.31
N LYS A 111 6.65 12.17 -27.51
CA LYS A 111 5.65 11.10 -27.66
C LYS A 111 4.88 10.87 -26.36
N GLU A 112 5.57 10.75 -25.24
CA GLU A 112 4.97 10.58 -23.92
C GLU A 112 4.13 11.79 -23.54
N ARG A 113 4.58 12.99 -23.87
CA ARG A 113 3.82 14.23 -23.69
C ARG A 113 2.48 14.21 -24.41
N GLU A 114 2.45 13.80 -25.68
CA GLU A 114 1.19 13.72 -26.44
C GLU A 114 0.27 12.62 -25.89
N GLU A 115 0.80 11.48 -25.47
CA GLU A 115 0.00 10.43 -24.84
C GLU A 115 -0.65 10.95 -23.55
N VAL A 116 0.10 11.55 -22.64
CA VAL A 116 -0.42 12.13 -21.38
C VAL A 116 -1.39 13.28 -21.65
N ARG A 117 -1.14 14.09 -22.68
CA ARG A 117 -2.06 15.15 -23.09
C ARG A 117 -3.43 14.61 -23.48
N GLN A 118 -3.48 13.55 -24.29
CA GLN A 118 -4.73 12.91 -24.69
C GLN A 118 -5.46 12.28 -23.49
N VAL A 119 -4.71 11.64 -22.60
CA VAL A 119 -5.24 11.09 -21.34
C VAL A 119 -5.85 12.19 -20.48
N ALA A 120 -5.12 13.26 -20.22
CA ALA A 120 -5.59 14.37 -19.38
C ALA A 120 -6.82 15.10 -19.96
N LEU A 121 -6.91 15.26 -21.28
CA LEU A 121 -8.08 15.84 -21.93
C LEU A 121 -9.32 14.95 -21.77
N ALA A 122 -9.18 13.65 -22.01
CA ALA A 122 -10.28 12.69 -21.87
C ALA A 122 -10.73 12.57 -20.40
N GLU A 123 -9.77 12.54 -19.46
CA GLU A 123 -10.10 12.45 -18.05
C GLU A 123 -10.79 13.73 -17.53
N ARG A 124 -10.40 14.92 -17.98
CA ARG A 124 -11.11 16.17 -17.66
C ARG A 124 -12.57 16.13 -18.11
N GLU A 125 -12.82 15.72 -19.35
CA GLU A 125 -14.19 15.61 -19.87
C GLU A 125 -15.02 14.60 -19.07
N ALA A 126 -14.44 13.44 -18.73
CA ALA A 126 -15.10 12.44 -17.88
C ALA A 126 -15.32 12.96 -16.45
N ALA A 127 -14.37 13.70 -15.88
CA ALA A 127 -14.47 14.32 -14.58
C ALA A 127 -15.62 15.32 -14.47
N GLU A 128 -15.80 16.19 -15.49
CA GLU A 128 -16.92 17.15 -15.55
C GLU A 128 -18.28 16.43 -15.53
N LYS A 129 -18.46 15.39 -16.34
CA LYS A 129 -19.68 14.57 -16.35
C LYS A 129 -19.88 13.82 -15.04
N CYS A 130 -18.80 13.30 -14.47
CA CYS A 130 -18.83 12.60 -13.18
C CYS A 130 -19.24 13.52 -12.04
N VAL A 131 -18.69 14.73 -11.95
CA VAL A 131 -19.05 15.73 -10.92
C VAL A 131 -20.52 16.12 -11.05
N GLU A 132 -20.99 16.46 -12.24
CA GLU A 132 -22.38 16.85 -12.47
C GLU A 132 -23.35 15.73 -12.06
N ARG A 133 -23.12 14.51 -12.54
CA ARG A 133 -24.00 13.38 -12.25
C ARG A 133 -24.01 13.01 -10.77
N THR A 134 -22.82 12.97 -10.14
CA THR A 134 -22.68 12.68 -8.70
C THR A 134 -23.44 13.72 -7.86
N ALA A 135 -23.27 15.00 -8.15
CA ALA A 135 -23.93 16.06 -7.42
C ALA A 135 -25.47 16.00 -7.55
N GLN A 136 -25.99 15.72 -8.75
CA GLN A 136 -27.43 15.54 -8.98
C GLN A 136 -27.98 14.34 -8.17
N ILE A 137 -27.26 13.20 -8.15
CA ILE A 137 -27.64 12.03 -7.35
C ILE A 137 -27.70 12.43 -5.86
N ILE A 138 -26.66 13.06 -5.35
CA ILE A 138 -26.61 13.48 -3.93
C ILE A 138 -27.81 14.38 -3.58
N VAL A 139 -28.07 15.40 -4.36
CA VAL A 139 -29.19 16.31 -4.10
C VAL A 139 -30.55 15.57 -4.19
N ASN A 140 -30.71 14.66 -5.15
CA ASN A 140 -31.92 13.88 -5.32
C ASN A 140 -32.20 12.91 -4.15
N THR A 141 -31.16 12.47 -3.41
CA THR A 141 -31.36 11.65 -2.20
C THR A 141 -32.04 12.43 -1.07
N GLY A 142 -32.00 13.76 -1.10
CA GLY A 142 -32.52 14.61 -0.04
C GLY A 142 -31.64 14.68 1.22
N ALA A 143 -30.38 14.27 1.13
CA ALA A 143 -29.45 14.25 2.25
C ALA A 143 -29.22 15.65 2.83
N GLY A 144 -29.21 15.74 4.17
CA GLY A 144 -28.84 16.96 4.90
C GLY A 144 -27.31 17.08 5.10
N VAL A 145 -26.59 15.97 5.06
CA VAL A 145 -25.14 15.90 5.26
C VAL A 145 -24.47 15.11 4.14
N LEU A 146 -23.37 15.67 3.61
CA LEU A 146 -22.46 15.02 2.67
C LEU A 146 -21.08 14.94 3.31
N ALA A 147 -20.57 13.72 3.54
CA ALA A 147 -19.24 13.50 4.11
C ALA A 147 -18.34 12.78 3.13
N GLY A 148 -17.16 13.35 2.83
CA GLY A 148 -16.14 12.77 1.95
C GLY A 148 -14.91 12.32 2.72
N SER A 149 -14.42 11.12 2.42
CA SER A 149 -13.11 10.66 2.88
C SER A 149 -12.10 10.81 1.74
N SER A 150 -10.99 11.50 2.00
CA SER A 150 -9.98 11.80 0.99
C SER A 150 -8.61 11.26 1.41
N ILE A 151 -8.07 10.41 0.54
CA ILE A 151 -6.71 9.87 0.62
C ILE A 151 -6.04 9.98 -0.75
N TYR A 152 -4.72 10.13 -0.79
CA TYR A 152 -3.96 10.25 -2.04
C TYR A 152 -4.60 11.23 -3.04
N SER A 153 -4.84 10.82 -4.28
CA SER A 153 -5.35 11.65 -5.39
C SER A 153 -6.90 11.78 -5.40
N GLN A 154 -7.53 11.97 -4.24
CA GLN A 154 -8.99 12.14 -4.10
C GLN A 154 -9.42 13.56 -3.71
N GLN A 155 -8.48 14.47 -3.55
CA GLN A 155 -8.74 15.76 -2.91
C GLN A 155 -9.53 16.70 -3.81
N ASN A 156 -9.07 16.94 -5.03
CA ASN A 156 -9.76 17.82 -5.98
C ASN A 156 -11.10 17.26 -6.46
N ALA A 157 -11.22 15.95 -6.59
CA ALA A 157 -12.51 15.30 -6.86
C ALA A 157 -13.53 15.58 -5.74
N THR A 158 -13.11 15.52 -4.47
CA THR A 158 -13.97 15.88 -3.33
C THR A 158 -14.40 17.33 -3.40
N PHE A 159 -13.47 18.27 -3.61
CA PHE A 159 -13.79 19.70 -3.69
C PHE A 159 -14.75 20.02 -4.84
N ALA A 160 -14.50 19.47 -6.02
CA ALA A 160 -15.34 19.69 -7.20
C ALA A 160 -16.79 19.20 -6.97
N ILE A 161 -16.96 18.00 -6.42
CA ILE A 161 -18.28 17.45 -6.10
C ILE A 161 -18.95 18.28 -5.01
N PHE A 162 -18.24 18.62 -3.94
CA PHE A 162 -18.79 19.46 -2.86
C PHE A 162 -19.25 20.81 -3.36
N LYS A 163 -18.42 21.48 -4.17
CA LYS A 163 -18.79 22.77 -4.80
C LYS A 163 -20.05 22.63 -5.63
N ARG A 164 -20.12 21.62 -6.51
CA ARG A 164 -21.28 21.42 -7.36
C ARG A 164 -22.55 21.11 -6.56
N VAL A 165 -22.44 20.32 -5.48
CA VAL A 165 -23.55 20.08 -4.55
C VAL A 165 -24.02 21.38 -3.88
N LYS A 166 -23.09 22.23 -3.42
CA LYS A 166 -23.42 23.54 -2.83
C LYS A 166 -24.07 24.50 -3.80
N GLU A 167 -23.69 24.47 -5.07
CA GLU A 167 -24.35 25.25 -6.13
C GLU A 167 -25.79 24.79 -6.37
N LEU A 168 -26.06 23.49 -6.32
CA LEU A 168 -27.38 22.90 -6.52
C LEU A 168 -28.27 23.02 -5.26
N ASN A 169 -27.70 22.78 -4.10
CA ASN A 169 -28.37 22.86 -2.80
C ASN A 169 -27.43 23.34 -1.69
N PRO A 170 -27.37 24.63 -1.37
CA PRO A 170 -26.46 25.18 -0.38
C PRO A 170 -26.78 24.76 1.07
N SER A 171 -27.93 24.17 1.33
CA SER A 171 -28.33 23.74 2.69
C SER A 171 -27.62 22.45 3.13
N ILE A 172 -27.15 21.62 2.19
CA ILE A 172 -26.42 20.37 2.50
C ILE A 172 -25.10 20.71 3.20
N LYS A 173 -24.89 20.20 4.40
CA LYS A 173 -23.65 20.38 5.16
C LYS A 173 -22.57 19.43 4.63
N THR A 174 -21.37 19.97 4.40
CA THR A 174 -20.25 19.20 3.84
C THR A 174 -19.16 18.99 4.88
N ILE A 175 -18.74 17.73 5.03
CA ILE A 175 -17.66 17.32 5.96
C ILE A 175 -16.58 16.63 5.17
N MET A 176 -15.32 17.02 5.36
CA MET A 176 -14.16 16.35 4.76
C MET A 176 -13.28 15.72 5.82
N GLY A 177 -12.94 14.44 5.65
CA GLY A 177 -12.03 13.69 6.48
C GLY A 177 -10.97 12.96 5.66
N GLY A 178 -10.16 12.16 6.34
CA GLY A 178 -9.10 11.35 5.72
C GLY A 178 -7.70 11.98 5.82
N THR A 179 -6.71 11.26 5.30
CA THR A 179 -5.29 11.67 5.48
C THR A 179 -4.93 12.97 4.78
N ASN A 180 -5.65 13.33 3.72
CA ASN A 180 -5.39 14.56 2.96
C ASN A 180 -5.77 15.85 3.69
N VAL A 181 -6.56 15.76 4.77
CA VAL A 181 -6.93 16.92 5.60
C VAL A 181 -6.30 16.87 6.98
N ARG A 182 -5.25 16.06 7.15
CA ARG A 182 -4.51 16.00 8.39
C ARG A 182 -3.68 17.26 8.59
N ASP A 183 -3.57 17.72 9.85
CA ASP A 183 -2.68 18.81 10.27
C ASP A 183 -2.92 20.11 9.48
N ARG A 184 -1.87 20.79 9.03
CA ARG A 184 -1.94 22.07 8.29
C ARG A 184 -2.77 21.99 7.01
N ALA A 185 -2.84 20.81 6.36
CA ALA A 185 -3.64 20.64 5.16
C ALA A 185 -5.13 20.87 5.41
N GLY A 186 -5.69 20.36 6.51
CA GLY A 186 -7.08 20.61 6.85
C GLY A 186 -7.39 22.09 7.11
N MET A 187 -6.45 22.81 7.72
CA MET A 187 -6.60 24.25 7.92
C MET A 187 -6.51 25.04 6.59
N ALA A 188 -5.65 24.63 5.67
CA ALA A 188 -5.60 25.22 4.32
C ALA A 188 -6.91 24.96 3.55
N VAL A 189 -7.47 23.75 3.68
CA VAL A 189 -8.78 23.42 3.11
C VAL A 189 -9.87 24.38 3.62
N LEU A 190 -9.98 24.57 4.93
CA LEU A 190 -10.99 25.46 5.52
C LEU A 190 -10.81 26.92 5.11
N ARG A 191 -9.58 27.36 4.83
CA ARG A 191 -9.32 28.75 4.37
C ARG A 191 -9.68 28.97 2.90
N HIS A 192 -9.41 28.01 2.05
CA HIS A 192 -9.43 28.21 0.59
C HIS A 192 -10.65 27.58 -0.11
N TYR A 193 -11.24 26.51 0.44
CA TYR A 193 -12.32 25.78 -0.23
C TYR A 193 -13.67 26.06 0.46
N LYS A 194 -14.45 26.98 -0.10
CA LYS A 194 -15.72 27.46 0.47
C LYS A 194 -16.81 26.38 0.51
N SER A 195 -16.68 25.38 -0.36
CA SER A 195 -17.60 24.25 -0.43
C SER A 195 -17.42 23.25 0.72
N VAL A 196 -16.36 23.37 1.53
CA VAL A 196 -16.12 22.53 2.72
C VAL A 196 -16.55 23.28 3.97
N ASP A 197 -17.64 22.83 4.63
CA ASP A 197 -18.11 23.48 5.87
C ASP A 197 -17.33 23.03 7.10
N TYR A 198 -16.97 21.74 7.16
CA TYR A 198 -16.29 21.12 8.29
C TYR A 198 -15.14 20.24 7.85
N VAL A 199 -14.07 20.23 8.62
CA VAL A 199 -12.95 19.26 8.50
C VAL A 199 -12.89 18.41 9.76
N PHE A 200 -12.73 17.11 9.57
CA PHE A 200 -12.58 16.14 10.64
C PHE A 200 -11.09 15.80 10.81
N PHE A 201 -10.49 16.23 11.92
CA PHE A 201 -9.10 16.00 12.26
C PHE A 201 -8.93 14.73 13.09
N GLY A 202 -8.59 13.61 12.43
CA GLY A 202 -8.36 12.32 13.06
C GLY A 202 -9.49 11.33 12.85
N GLU A 203 -9.73 10.49 13.85
CA GLU A 203 -10.62 9.33 13.75
C GLU A 203 -12.02 9.66 14.25
N GLY A 204 -13.02 9.28 13.45
CA GLY A 204 -14.42 9.62 13.70
C GLY A 204 -15.25 8.53 14.38
N ASP A 205 -14.69 7.34 14.59
CA ASP A 205 -15.42 6.13 14.99
C ASP A 205 -16.35 6.31 16.20
N GLU A 206 -15.94 7.11 17.18
CA GLU A 206 -16.70 7.31 18.41
C GLU A 206 -17.76 8.42 18.33
N VAL A 207 -17.69 9.32 17.33
CA VAL A 207 -18.46 10.58 17.37
C VAL A 207 -19.09 10.99 16.04
N PHE A 208 -18.85 10.26 14.96
CA PHE A 208 -19.33 10.65 13.64
C PHE A 208 -20.86 10.71 13.56
N ASP A 209 -21.55 9.77 14.20
CA ASP A 209 -23.00 9.76 14.34
C ASP A 209 -23.52 10.97 15.12
N VAL A 210 -22.83 11.37 16.19
CA VAL A 210 -23.17 12.57 16.99
C VAL A 210 -23.04 13.83 16.14
N VAL A 211 -21.95 13.96 15.37
CA VAL A 211 -21.75 15.09 14.45
C VAL A 211 -22.85 15.15 13.40
N CYS A 212 -23.15 14.02 12.74
CA CYS A 212 -24.22 13.97 11.75
C CYS A 212 -25.58 14.33 12.36
N ARG A 213 -25.94 13.80 13.54
CA ARG A 213 -27.19 14.12 14.24
C ARG A 213 -27.29 15.60 14.49
N LYS A 214 -26.28 16.23 15.08
CA LYS A 214 -26.27 17.68 15.37
C LYS A 214 -26.50 18.51 14.10
N LEU A 215 -25.82 18.17 13.00
CA LEU A 215 -25.96 18.88 11.72
C LEU A 215 -27.35 18.71 11.10
N LEU A 216 -27.95 17.52 11.20
CA LEU A 216 -29.32 17.24 10.73
C LEU A 216 -30.36 18.01 11.55
N ASP A 217 -30.14 18.15 12.87
CA ASP A 217 -31.01 18.91 13.78
C ASP A 217 -30.77 20.43 13.71
N GLY A 218 -29.80 20.89 12.93
CA GLY A 218 -29.40 22.29 12.79
C GLY A 218 -28.68 22.86 14.02
N ASP A 219 -28.18 21.99 14.91
CA ASP A 219 -27.38 22.38 16.07
C ASP A 219 -25.88 22.35 15.69
N GLU A 220 -25.31 23.50 15.38
CA GLU A 220 -23.92 23.67 15.01
C GLU A 220 -23.02 24.09 16.20
N ASN A 221 -23.55 24.11 17.43
CA ASN A 221 -22.80 24.47 18.63
C ASN A 221 -22.10 23.24 19.22
N ASP A 222 -21.06 23.48 19.98
CA ASP A 222 -20.33 22.45 20.76
C ASP A 222 -20.06 21.18 19.99
N MET A 223 -19.44 21.32 18.80
CA MET A 223 -19.05 20.18 18.00
C MET A 223 -18.01 19.31 18.75
N PRO A 224 -18.05 17.97 18.57
CA PRO A 224 -17.05 17.09 19.15
C PRO A 224 -15.63 17.53 18.81
N TYR A 225 -14.72 17.36 19.76
CA TYR A 225 -13.31 17.65 19.57
C TYR A 225 -12.74 16.97 18.29
N GLY A 226 -11.97 17.74 17.51
CA GLY A 226 -11.43 17.29 16.23
C GLY A 226 -12.29 17.66 15.02
N VAL A 227 -13.50 18.19 15.23
CA VAL A 227 -14.35 18.72 14.15
C VAL A 227 -14.27 20.23 14.15
N ILE A 228 -13.75 20.80 13.07
CA ILE A 228 -13.55 22.26 12.93
C ILE A 228 -14.44 22.80 11.83
N ARG A 229 -15.18 23.84 12.17
CA ARG A 229 -16.04 24.57 11.23
C ARG A 229 -15.23 25.62 10.47
N ARG A 230 -15.56 25.83 9.20
CA ARG A 230 -15.00 26.92 8.42
C ARG A 230 -15.34 28.28 9.05
N GLY A 231 -14.34 29.15 9.13
CA GLY A 231 -14.46 30.49 9.74
C GLY A 231 -14.15 30.54 11.24
N GLU A 232 -13.96 29.40 11.89
CA GLU A 232 -13.43 29.38 13.26
C GLU A 232 -11.95 29.76 13.26
N ASN A 233 -11.58 30.64 14.18
CA ASN A 233 -10.19 31.09 14.32
C ASN A 233 -9.43 30.12 15.25
N ILE A 234 -9.05 28.97 14.72
CA ILE A 234 -8.42 27.90 15.49
C ILE A 234 -7.04 27.58 14.91
N THR A 235 -6.11 27.26 15.78
CA THR A 235 -4.87 26.58 15.44
C THR A 235 -5.14 25.12 15.14
N VAL A 236 -4.21 24.45 14.41
CA VAL A 236 -4.33 23.00 14.15
C VAL A 236 -4.65 22.26 15.45
N PRO A 237 -5.80 21.57 15.54
CA PRO A 237 -6.13 20.85 16.75
C PRO A 237 -5.27 19.59 16.87
N PRO A 238 -5.01 19.09 18.09
CA PRO A 238 -4.45 17.76 18.24
C PRO A 238 -5.35 16.71 17.58
N VAL A 239 -4.74 15.71 16.94
CA VAL A 239 -5.48 14.65 16.23
C VAL A 239 -6.28 13.82 17.22
N ARG A 240 -7.59 13.62 16.91
CA ARG A 240 -8.44 12.68 17.64
C ARG A 240 -8.03 11.25 17.31
N LEU A 241 -7.88 10.42 18.32
CA LEU A 241 -7.57 8.99 18.19
C LEU A 241 -8.60 8.17 18.96
N THR A 242 -9.12 7.13 18.35
CA THR A 242 -9.95 6.10 19.01
C THR A 242 -9.10 5.35 20.02
N LYS A 243 -9.50 5.33 21.28
CA LYS A 243 -8.68 4.75 22.37
C LYS A 243 -8.80 3.23 22.43
N ASP A 244 -10.02 2.73 22.35
CA ASP A 244 -10.30 1.30 22.38
C ASP A 244 -10.78 0.82 21.00
N MET A 245 -9.89 0.12 20.29
CA MET A 245 -10.17 -0.42 18.97
C MET A 245 -11.26 -1.52 18.97
N ASN A 246 -11.57 -2.12 20.11
CA ASN A 246 -12.63 -3.12 20.21
C ASN A 246 -14.03 -2.51 20.10
N THR A 247 -14.16 -1.20 20.30
CA THR A 247 -15.44 -0.48 20.17
C THR A 247 -15.77 -0.03 18.74
N VAL A 248 -14.84 -0.18 17.82
CA VAL A 248 -15.05 0.17 16.42
C VAL A 248 -16.08 -0.79 15.80
N SER A 249 -17.09 -0.24 15.13
CA SER A 249 -18.13 -1.04 14.43
C SER A 249 -17.52 -1.98 13.39
N TYR A 250 -18.22 -3.04 13.03
CA TYR A 250 -17.82 -3.85 11.86
C TYR A 250 -18.08 -3.07 10.57
N PRO A 251 -17.18 -3.08 9.58
CA PRO A 251 -17.41 -2.35 8.33
C PRO A 251 -18.55 -2.98 7.52
N ASP A 252 -19.41 -2.14 6.96
CA ASP A 252 -20.49 -2.57 6.08
C ASP A 252 -20.21 -2.16 4.62
N TYR A 253 -19.80 -3.11 3.82
CA TYR A 253 -19.48 -2.94 2.40
C TYR A 253 -20.67 -3.14 1.46
N SER A 254 -21.91 -3.24 1.95
CA SER A 254 -23.08 -3.56 1.11
C SER A 254 -23.24 -2.62 -0.08
N ASP A 255 -23.01 -1.30 0.11
CA ASP A 255 -23.12 -0.33 -0.98
C ASP A 255 -22.00 -0.49 -2.03
N TYR A 256 -20.79 -0.88 -1.62
CA TYR A 256 -19.69 -1.18 -2.53
C TYR A 256 -19.95 -2.45 -3.33
N ILE A 257 -20.42 -3.50 -2.67
CA ILE A 257 -20.74 -4.77 -3.33
C ILE A 257 -21.89 -4.59 -4.33
N GLU A 258 -22.90 -3.76 -3.99
CA GLU A 258 -23.97 -3.43 -4.93
C GLU A 258 -23.40 -2.79 -6.22
N GLU A 259 -22.49 -1.81 -6.13
CA GLU A 259 -21.87 -1.18 -7.30
C GLU A 259 -20.96 -2.15 -8.07
N TRP A 260 -20.27 -3.02 -7.36
CA TRP A 260 -19.46 -4.06 -7.98
C TRP A 260 -20.32 -5.08 -8.73
N ASP A 261 -21.44 -5.53 -8.15
CA ASP A 261 -22.37 -6.42 -8.80
C ASP A 261 -23.00 -5.78 -10.03
N ARG A 262 -23.33 -4.48 -9.97
CA ARG A 262 -23.77 -3.70 -11.13
C ARG A 262 -22.74 -3.72 -12.26
N GLU A 263 -21.46 -3.52 -11.92
CA GLU A 263 -20.35 -3.61 -12.88
C GLU A 263 -20.28 -5.00 -13.52
N GLN A 264 -20.28 -6.07 -12.71
CA GLN A 264 -20.18 -7.46 -13.18
C GLN A 264 -21.38 -7.89 -14.05
N ASN A 265 -22.56 -7.38 -13.75
CA ASN A 265 -23.82 -7.67 -14.48
C ASN A 265 -24.05 -6.76 -15.68
N GLY A 266 -23.12 -5.87 -16.01
CA GLY A 266 -23.18 -5.01 -17.19
C GLY A 266 -24.19 -3.86 -17.07
N TYR A 267 -24.49 -3.40 -15.86
CA TYR A 267 -25.36 -2.24 -15.64
C TYR A 267 -24.84 -0.97 -16.32
N TYR A 268 -23.55 -0.75 -16.26
CA TYR A 268 -22.88 0.37 -16.91
C TYR A 268 -22.56 0.12 -18.40
N GLY A 269 -22.83 -1.07 -18.90
CA GLY A 269 -22.45 -1.53 -20.23
C GLY A 269 -21.60 -2.81 -20.16
N LYS A 270 -20.74 -3.03 -21.16
CA LYS A 270 -19.81 -4.18 -21.11
C LYS A 270 -18.84 -3.99 -19.95
N SER A 271 -18.75 -4.97 -19.06
CA SER A 271 -17.80 -4.92 -17.93
C SER A 271 -16.39 -4.60 -18.43
N ILE A 272 -15.75 -3.63 -17.79
CA ILE A 272 -14.38 -3.21 -18.07
C ILE A 272 -13.36 -3.84 -17.12
N ILE A 273 -13.83 -4.62 -16.15
CA ILE A 273 -12.96 -5.40 -15.28
C ILE A 273 -12.48 -6.63 -16.04
N TYR A 274 -11.16 -6.79 -16.11
CA TYR A 274 -10.56 -7.95 -16.75
C TYR A 274 -10.95 -9.22 -15.98
N LYS A 275 -11.52 -10.20 -16.69
CA LYS A 275 -11.90 -11.50 -16.13
C LYS A 275 -10.76 -12.53 -16.23
N GLU A 276 -9.58 -12.14 -16.70
CA GLU A 276 -8.48 -13.08 -16.66
C GLU A 276 -8.01 -13.22 -15.21
N PRO A 277 -8.02 -14.43 -14.67
CA PRO A 277 -7.45 -14.67 -13.35
C PRO A 277 -5.98 -14.29 -13.38
N LEU A 278 -5.52 -13.55 -12.38
CA LEU A 278 -4.09 -13.28 -12.17
C LEU A 278 -3.32 -14.60 -11.93
N ASP A 279 -4.04 -15.68 -11.67
CA ASP A 279 -3.60 -17.06 -11.50
C ASP A 279 -4.80 -17.99 -11.77
N GLU A 280 -4.58 -19.17 -12.38
CA GLU A 280 -5.61 -20.18 -12.64
C GLU A 280 -6.37 -20.65 -11.38
N ASN A 281 -5.81 -20.40 -10.20
CA ASN A 281 -6.42 -20.68 -8.89
C ASN A 281 -7.12 -19.47 -8.26
N SER A 282 -6.96 -18.25 -8.80
CA SER A 282 -7.74 -17.09 -8.39
C SER A 282 -9.09 -17.18 -9.07
N GLY A 283 -10.13 -17.52 -8.32
CA GLY A 283 -11.51 -17.48 -8.80
C GLY A 283 -11.86 -16.06 -9.30
N LYS A 284 -12.81 -15.97 -10.23
CA LYS A 284 -13.38 -14.75 -10.84
C LYS A 284 -12.99 -13.47 -10.12
N GLY A 285 -12.02 -12.71 -10.65
CA GLY A 285 -11.45 -11.46 -10.19
C GLY A 285 -11.60 -11.20 -8.68
N ASP A 286 -10.52 -11.38 -7.93
CA ASP A 286 -10.55 -11.26 -6.48
C ASP A 286 -10.99 -9.87 -6.03
N HIS A 287 -12.21 -9.76 -5.52
CA HIS A 287 -12.67 -8.54 -4.88
C HIS A 287 -12.04 -8.42 -3.52
N ILE A 288 -11.35 -7.32 -3.31
CA ILE A 288 -10.75 -7.00 -2.02
C ILE A 288 -11.76 -6.18 -1.22
N ILE A 289 -12.03 -6.60 0.01
CA ILE A 289 -12.58 -5.76 1.06
C ILE A 289 -11.59 -5.70 2.22
N TYR A 290 -11.70 -4.68 3.05
CA TYR A 290 -10.71 -4.45 4.09
C TYR A 290 -11.21 -4.91 5.46
N ALA A 291 -10.28 -5.44 6.26
CA ALA A 291 -10.45 -5.63 7.69
C ALA A 291 -9.34 -4.88 8.42
N GLU A 292 -9.58 -4.43 9.64
CA GLU A 292 -8.65 -3.63 10.40
C GLU A 292 -8.37 -4.29 11.75
N GLY A 293 -7.15 -4.79 11.95
CA GLY A 293 -6.72 -5.30 13.23
C GLY A 293 -6.08 -4.24 14.12
N SER A 294 -5.41 -3.25 13.51
CA SER A 294 -4.71 -2.21 14.25
C SER A 294 -4.57 -0.90 13.47
N ARG A 295 -4.31 0.19 14.17
CA ARG A 295 -3.94 1.51 13.64
C ARG A 295 -2.60 1.95 14.21
N GLY A 296 -1.82 2.64 13.39
CA GLY A 296 -0.42 2.92 13.67
C GLY A 296 0.47 1.72 13.38
N CYS A 297 1.75 1.88 13.63
CA CYS A 297 2.77 0.85 13.40
C CYS A 297 3.53 0.60 14.70
N TRP A 298 3.48 -0.60 15.26
CA TRP A 298 4.15 -0.92 16.53
C TRP A 298 5.68 -0.78 16.45
N TRP A 299 6.27 -0.97 15.28
CA TRP A 299 7.68 -0.67 15.05
C TRP A 299 7.92 0.84 15.00
N GLY A 300 7.08 1.55 14.24
CA GLY A 300 7.18 2.99 14.04
C GLY A 300 6.94 3.80 15.30
N GLU A 301 6.13 3.32 16.23
CA GLU A 301 5.91 3.97 17.53
C GLU A 301 7.21 4.10 18.35
N LYS A 302 8.09 3.11 18.26
CA LYS A 302 9.36 3.07 19.01
C LYS A 302 10.56 3.55 18.21
N ASN A 303 10.63 3.19 16.94
CA ASN A 303 11.84 3.33 16.13
C ASN A 303 11.63 4.14 14.84
N CYS A 304 10.50 4.01 14.15
CA CYS A 304 10.14 4.59 12.85
C CYS A 304 11.19 4.37 11.74
N CYS A 305 10.78 3.82 10.61
CA CYS A 305 11.61 3.77 9.41
C CYS A 305 11.88 5.19 8.91
N THR A 306 13.10 5.47 8.43
CA THR A 306 13.54 6.83 8.09
C THR A 306 12.70 7.48 6.97
N PHE A 307 12.20 6.68 6.06
CA PHE A 307 11.43 7.12 4.88
C PHE A 307 9.91 7.18 5.12
N CYS A 308 9.39 6.56 6.18
CA CYS A 308 7.96 6.35 6.35
C CYS A 308 7.28 7.54 7.05
N GLY A 309 6.26 8.09 6.38
CA GLY A 309 5.38 9.15 6.90
C GLY A 309 3.90 8.72 7.05
N LEU A 310 3.57 7.44 6.85
CA LEU A 310 2.18 6.95 6.76
C LEU A 310 1.31 7.30 7.97
N ASN A 311 1.87 7.22 9.17
CA ASN A 311 1.11 7.45 10.42
C ASN A 311 1.15 8.90 10.90
N GLY A 312 1.73 9.82 10.11
CA GLY A 312 1.85 11.23 10.46
C GLY A 312 2.86 11.48 11.60
N ASP A 313 2.71 12.61 12.28
CA ASP A 313 3.60 13.05 13.37
C ASP A 313 3.46 12.23 14.65
N LYS A 314 2.31 11.57 14.85
CA LYS A 314 1.98 10.77 16.04
C LYS A 314 1.62 9.34 15.67
N ASN A 315 2.62 8.49 15.62
CA ASN A 315 2.42 7.07 15.36
C ASN A 315 2.11 6.32 16.65
N VAL A 316 0.88 6.42 17.14
CA VAL A 316 0.39 5.68 18.32
C VAL A 316 -0.18 4.35 17.86
N TYR A 317 0.41 3.25 18.30
CA TYR A 317 -0.06 1.92 17.98
C TYR A 317 -1.22 1.50 18.90
N ARG A 318 -2.34 1.05 18.30
CA ARG A 318 -3.53 0.53 18.98
C ARG A 318 -4.08 -0.63 18.16
N ALA A 319 -4.50 -1.69 18.84
CA ALA A 319 -4.98 -2.91 18.18
C ALA A 319 -6.30 -3.39 18.80
N LYS A 320 -7.10 -4.06 18.01
CA LYS A 320 -8.19 -4.92 18.46
C LYS A 320 -7.60 -6.13 19.20
N SER A 321 -8.35 -6.67 20.14
CA SER A 321 -7.98 -7.97 20.70
C SER A 321 -8.04 -9.07 19.63
N PRO A 322 -7.26 -10.14 19.72
CA PRO A 322 -7.35 -11.27 18.80
C PRO A 322 -8.78 -11.81 18.67
N GLU A 323 -9.50 -11.88 19.79
CA GLU A 323 -10.89 -12.39 19.84
C GLU A 323 -11.83 -11.46 19.04
N ARG A 324 -11.70 -10.12 19.21
CA ARG A 324 -12.51 -9.14 18.49
C ARG A 324 -12.22 -9.16 16.99
N LEU A 325 -10.95 -9.28 16.60
CA LEU A 325 -10.58 -9.39 15.19
C LEU A 325 -11.07 -10.70 14.58
N HIS A 326 -11.01 -11.80 15.33
CA HIS A 326 -11.55 -13.10 14.91
C HIS A 326 -13.05 -13.02 14.57
N GLU A 327 -13.83 -12.42 15.46
CA GLU A 327 -15.27 -12.21 15.25
C GLU A 327 -15.55 -11.34 14.01
N GLU A 328 -14.76 -10.29 13.79
CA GLU A 328 -14.89 -9.41 12.62
C GLU A 328 -14.58 -10.15 11.32
N LEU A 329 -13.50 -10.94 11.28
CA LEU A 329 -13.15 -11.74 10.11
C LEU A 329 -14.24 -12.79 9.80
N LYS A 330 -14.78 -13.45 10.82
CA LYS A 330 -15.94 -14.35 10.66
C LYS A 330 -17.16 -13.61 10.10
N TYR A 331 -17.49 -12.47 10.67
CA TYR A 331 -18.60 -11.66 10.20
C TYR A 331 -18.44 -11.26 8.73
N LEU A 332 -17.28 -10.73 8.35
CA LEU A 332 -17.01 -10.31 6.98
C LEU A 332 -17.02 -11.49 6.00
N THR A 333 -16.41 -12.61 6.34
CA THR A 333 -16.39 -13.82 5.50
C THR A 333 -17.81 -14.38 5.27
N ARG A 334 -18.67 -14.34 6.29
CA ARG A 334 -20.06 -14.81 6.18
C ARG A 334 -20.95 -13.84 5.42
N LYS A 335 -20.80 -12.54 5.67
CA LYS A 335 -21.61 -11.49 5.03
C LYS A 335 -21.23 -11.28 3.57
N PHE A 336 -19.94 -11.39 3.25
CA PHE A 336 -19.37 -11.15 1.92
C PHE A 336 -18.55 -12.39 1.46
N PRO A 337 -19.22 -13.52 1.16
CA PRO A 337 -18.53 -14.77 0.86
C PRO A 337 -17.71 -14.66 -0.42
N GLY A 338 -16.54 -15.30 -0.42
CA GLY A 338 -15.64 -15.35 -1.58
C GLY A 338 -14.75 -14.12 -1.79
N HIS A 339 -14.89 -13.06 -0.98
CA HIS A 339 -14.04 -11.88 -1.05
C HIS A 339 -12.69 -12.12 -0.37
N LEU A 340 -11.67 -11.44 -0.91
CA LEU A 340 -10.34 -11.38 -0.31
C LEU A 340 -10.34 -10.31 0.79
N LEU A 341 -10.00 -10.68 2.01
CA LEU A 341 -9.91 -9.78 3.15
C LEU A 341 -8.48 -9.26 3.28
N GLN A 342 -8.27 -7.99 2.96
CA GLN A 342 -7.00 -7.34 3.19
C GLN A 342 -6.98 -6.69 4.57
N LEU A 343 -6.06 -7.14 5.42
CA LEU A 343 -5.78 -6.48 6.69
C LEU A 343 -5.05 -5.17 6.42
N THR A 344 -5.58 -4.05 6.93
CA THR A 344 -5.00 -2.71 6.73
C THR A 344 -3.90 -2.37 7.75
N ASP A 345 -3.51 -3.34 8.53
CA ASP A 345 -2.45 -3.24 9.52
C ASP A 345 -1.11 -2.97 8.83
N ASN A 346 -0.39 -1.94 9.24
CA ASN A 346 0.96 -1.65 8.70
C ASN A 346 1.97 -2.77 9.00
N ILE A 347 1.73 -3.59 10.00
CA ILE A 347 2.47 -4.81 10.34
C ILE A 347 1.58 -5.65 11.25
N LEU A 348 1.31 -6.89 10.91
CA LEU A 348 0.64 -7.84 11.81
C LEU A 348 1.38 -7.95 13.15
N SER A 349 0.63 -7.90 14.24
CA SER A 349 1.19 -7.99 15.58
C SER A 349 1.57 -9.43 15.97
N MET A 350 2.41 -9.57 16.97
CA MET A 350 2.75 -10.89 17.52
C MET A 350 1.53 -11.59 18.14
N ASP A 351 0.55 -10.84 18.67
CA ASP A 351 -0.72 -11.40 19.14
C ASP A 351 -1.55 -11.99 18.00
N VAL A 352 -1.57 -11.33 16.82
CA VAL A 352 -2.19 -11.91 15.64
C VAL A 352 -1.47 -13.20 15.25
N LEU A 353 -0.16 -13.18 15.11
CA LEU A 353 0.64 -14.35 14.69
C LEU A 353 0.51 -15.54 15.64
N HIS A 354 0.55 -15.31 16.95
CA HIS A 354 0.66 -16.40 17.92
C HIS A 354 -0.67 -16.79 18.59
N ARG A 355 -1.67 -15.90 18.60
CA ARG A 355 -2.95 -16.17 19.25
C ARG A 355 -4.11 -16.28 18.24
N LEU A 356 -4.19 -15.38 17.24
CA LEU A 356 -5.29 -15.39 16.29
C LEU A 356 -5.11 -16.43 15.19
N LEU A 357 -3.96 -16.49 14.50
CA LEU A 357 -3.78 -17.39 13.36
C LEU A 357 -4.00 -18.87 13.70
N PRO A 358 -3.54 -19.40 14.85
CA PRO A 358 -3.83 -20.77 15.23
C PRO A 358 -5.33 -21.05 15.44
N GLU A 359 -6.12 -20.07 15.85
CA GLU A 359 -7.56 -20.20 16.01
C GLU A 359 -8.28 -20.14 14.65
N LEU A 360 -7.90 -19.19 13.76
CA LEU A 360 -8.44 -19.14 12.39
C LEU A 360 -8.22 -20.45 11.63
N ALA A 361 -7.07 -21.09 11.83
CA ALA A 361 -6.75 -22.37 11.19
C ALA A 361 -7.64 -23.54 11.63
N LYS A 362 -8.36 -23.41 12.75
CA LYS A 362 -9.29 -24.43 13.28
C LYS A 362 -10.73 -24.21 12.84
N ASP A 363 -11.04 -23.02 12.32
CA ASP A 363 -12.41 -22.67 11.91
C ASP A 363 -12.88 -23.51 10.71
N GLU A 364 -14.18 -23.73 10.64
CA GLU A 364 -14.83 -24.33 9.47
C GLU A 364 -14.84 -23.38 8.27
N GLU A 365 -14.90 -22.08 8.53
CA GLU A 365 -14.80 -21.02 7.53
C GLU A 365 -13.45 -21.06 6.82
N LYS A 366 -13.49 -20.84 5.50
CA LYS A 366 -12.28 -20.68 4.69
C LYS A 366 -12.02 -19.21 4.46
N TYR A 367 -11.05 -18.68 5.18
CA TYR A 367 -10.60 -17.30 5.02
C TYR A 367 -9.72 -17.16 3.79
N ARG A 368 -9.80 -15.99 3.16
CA ARG A 368 -8.88 -15.56 2.10
C ARG A 368 -8.28 -14.25 2.55
N LEU A 369 -7.06 -14.29 3.02
CA LEU A 369 -6.41 -13.18 3.71
C LEU A 369 -5.18 -12.69 2.98
N VAL A 370 -4.95 -11.39 3.04
CA VAL A 370 -3.68 -10.72 2.68
C VAL A 370 -3.33 -9.68 3.74
N GLY A 371 -2.06 -9.37 3.91
CA GLY A 371 -1.64 -8.38 4.92
C GLY A 371 -0.15 -8.10 4.90
N GLU A 372 0.30 -7.20 5.76
CA GLU A 372 1.69 -6.78 5.88
C GLU A 372 2.36 -7.42 7.09
N VAL A 373 3.57 -7.93 6.90
CA VAL A 373 4.33 -8.61 7.95
C VAL A 373 5.75 -8.10 8.07
N LYS A 374 6.32 -8.22 9.25
CA LYS A 374 7.75 -8.05 9.45
C LYS A 374 8.45 -9.41 9.29
N THR A 375 9.62 -9.44 8.67
CA THR A 375 10.30 -10.68 8.28
C THR A 375 11.15 -11.32 9.38
N ASN A 376 11.16 -10.78 10.61
CA ASN A 376 11.80 -11.37 11.77
C ASN A 376 10.90 -12.38 12.50
N ILE A 377 10.16 -13.18 11.74
CA ILE A 377 9.27 -14.23 12.22
C ILE A 377 9.85 -15.62 11.87
N ARG A 378 9.40 -16.65 12.57
CA ARG A 378 9.88 -18.02 12.39
C ARG A 378 9.16 -18.71 11.23
N GLU A 379 9.74 -19.79 10.74
CA GLU A 379 9.11 -20.64 9.73
C GLU A 379 7.71 -21.13 10.14
N GLU A 380 7.54 -21.47 11.44
CA GLU A 380 6.24 -21.89 11.98
C GLU A 380 5.18 -20.79 11.86
N ASP A 381 5.55 -19.52 12.03
CA ASP A 381 4.63 -18.40 11.89
C ASP A 381 4.15 -18.26 10.43
N ILE A 382 5.05 -18.51 9.46
CA ILE A 382 4.69 -18.55 8.02
C ILE A 382 3.74 -19.71 7.72
N ARG A 383 4.00 -20.89 8.29
CA ARG A 383 3.10 -22.03 8.18
C ARG A 383 1.70 -21.75 8.74
N ASN A 384 1.65 -21.04 9.86
CA ASN A 384 0.39 -20.62 10.48
C ASN A 384 -0.35 -19.57 9.63
N LEU A 385 0.36 -18.63 8.98
CA LEU A 385 -0.24 -17.70 8.01
C LEU A 385 -0.95 -18.47 6.90
N VAL A 386 -0.27 -19.42 6.25
CA VAL A 386 -0.86 -20.23 5.17
C VAL A 386 -2.07 -21.02 5.66
N ARG A 387 -1.98 -21.67 6.82
CA ARG A 387 -3.08 -22.45 7.41
C ARG A 387 -4.29 -21.60 7.78
N ALA A 388 -4.08 -20.36 8.19
CA ALA A 388 -5.13 -19.40 8.51
C ALA A 388 -5.78 -18.78 7.25
N GLY A 389 -5.27 -19.08 6.06
CA GLY A 389 -5.86 -18.63 4.79
C GLY A 389 -5.18 -17.42 4.17
N PHE A 390 -3.96 -17.03 4.62
CA PHE A 390 -3.17 -16.03 3.90
C PHE A 390 -2.65 -16.62 2.60
N SER A 391 -3.07 -16.04 1.48
CA SER A 391 -2.59 -16.39 0.15
C SER A 391 -1.34 -15.58 -0.24
N GLU A 392 -1.27 -14.34 0.22
CA GLU A 392 -0.19 -13.43 -0.06
C GLU A 392 0.09 -12.52 1.15
N VAL A 393 1.35 -12.12 1.32
CA VAL A 393 1.74 -11.09 2.29
C VAL A 393 2.73 -10.11 1.67
N GLN A 394 2.71 -8.87 2.19
CA GLN A 394 3.74 -7.87 1.93
C GLN A 394 4.76 -7.87 3.07
N PRO A 395 5.94 -8.48 2.89
CA PRO A 395 7.01 -8.40 3.86
C PRO A 395 7.78 -7.07 3.72
N GLY A 396 8.00 -6.39 4.83
CA GLY A 396 8.80 -5.17 4.86
C GLY A 396 10.30 -5.46 4.72
N ILE A 397 10.76 -5.86 3.54
CA ILE A 397 12.18 -6.19 3.26
C ILE A 397 13.00 -4.93 2.97
N GLU A 398 12.65 -4.17 1.94
CA GLU A 398 13.24 -2.92 1.45
C GLU A 398 14.70 -3.03 0.98
N SER A 399 15.55 -3.85 1.60
CA SER A 399 16.93 -4.13 1.18
C SER A 399 17.40 -5.51 1.65
N LEU A 400 18.40 -6.05 0.97
CA LEU A 400 19.12 -7.28 1.33
C LEU A 400 20.59 -6.98 1.71
N ASN A 401 20.89 -5.71 2.05
CA ASN A 401 22.17 -5.25 2.55
C ASN A 401 22.01 -4.65 3.96
N ASP A 402 22.83 -5.07 4.91
CA ASP A 402 22.69 -4.68 6.33
C ASP A 402 22.97 -3.20 6.58
N HIS A 403 23.88 -2.56 5.83
CA HIS A 403 24.14 -1.14 5.96
C HIS A 403 22.92 -0.33 5.50
N MET A 404 22.35 -0.65 4.35
CA MET A 404 21.13 0.00 3.86
C MET A 404 19.95 -0.22 4.83
N LEU A 405 19.77 -1.41 5.38
CA LEU A 405 18.74 -1.70 6.39
C LEU A 405 18.91 -0.85 7.66
N LYS A 406 20.14 -0.58 8.05
CA LYS A 406 20.47 0.32 9.16
C LYS A 406 20.14 1.78 8.84
N LEU A 407 20.48 2.25 7.63
CA LEU A 407 20.12 3.59 7.15
C LEU A 407 18.60 3.79 7.12
N LEU A 408 17.86 2.77 6.67
CA LEU A 408 16.40 2.76 6.64
C LEU A 408 15.74 2.56 8.01
N ASN A 409 16.53 2.27 9.06
CA ASN A 409 16.07 1.96 10.42
C ASN A 409 15.03 0.82 10.47
N LYS A 410 15.24 -0.24 9.68
CA LYS A 410 14.30 -1.38 9.57
C LYS A 410 14.31 -2.29 10.80
N GLY A 411 15.41 -2.31 11.59
CA GLY A 411 15.56 -3.15 12.77
C GLY A 411 15.47 -4.64 12.46
N ASN A 412 16.02 -5.04 11.32
CA ASN A 412 16.15 -6.43 10.89
C ASN A 412 17.44 -6.58 10.08
N THR A 413 17.79 -7.81 9.69
CA THR A 413 19.03 -8.14 9.02
C THR A 413 18.78 -8.83 7.67
N ALA A 414 19.73 -8.71 6.76
CA ALA A 414 19.66 -9.32 5.42
C ALA A 414 19.45 -10.84 5.49
N VAL A 415 20.11 -11.53 6.39
CA VAL A 415 19.96 -12.99 6.55
C VAL A 415 18.53 -13.39 6.95
N ASN A 416 17.86 -12.62 7.81
CA ASN A 416 16.46 -12.88 8.18
C ASN A 416 15.51 -12.63 7.01
N HIS A 417 15.78 -11.63 6.16
CA HIS A 417 15.01 -11.40 4.94
C HIS A 417 15.15 -12.56 3.96
N VAL A 418 16.37 -13.07 3.76
CA VAL A 418 16.58 -14.23 2.89
C VAL A 418 15.93 -15.49 3.46
N ALA A 419 16.01 -15.71 4.77
CA ALA A 419 15.33 -16.83 5.44
C ALA A 419 13.80 -16.76 5.24
N PHE A 420 13.21 -15.56 5.38
CA PHE A 420 11.79 -15.34 5.11
C PHE A 420 11.41 -15.69 3.67
N LEU A 421 12.19 -15.24 2.66
CA LEU A 421 11.94 -15.58 1.25
C LEU A 421 11.96 -17.11 1.03
N LYS A 422 12.90 -17.80 1.67
CA LYS A 422 13.02 -19.25 1.62
C LYS A 422 11.79 -19.94 2.24
N TYR A 423 11.40 -19.56 3.46
CA TYR A 423 10.27 -20.16 4.15
C TYR A 423 8.95 -19.90 3.39
N ALA A 424 8.76 -18.69 2.86
CA ALA A 424 7.60 -18.38 2.05
C ALA A 424 7.50 -19.30 0.82
N LYS A 425 8.60 -19.50 0.10
CA LYS A 425 8.64 -20.44 -1.03
C LYS A 425 8.39 -21.88 -0.60
N THR A 426 8.97 -22.32 0.51
CA THR A 426 8.78 -23.67 1.06
C THR A 426 7.32 -23.97 1.36
N HIS A 427 6.58 -23.00 1.93
CA HIS A 427 5.18 -23.18 2.33
C HIS A 427 4.17 -22.67 1.31
N GLY A 428 4.60 -22.18 0.15
CA GLY A 428 3.71 -21.71 -0.91
C GLY A 428 3.00 -20.39 -0.61
N LEU A 429 3.57 -19.57 0.29
CA LEU A 429 3.07 -18.22 0.56
C LEU A 429 3.55 -17.25 -0.52
N SER A 430 2.62 -16.60 -1.20
CA SER A 430 2.93 -15.56 -2.19
C SER A 430 3.47 -14.30 -1.53
N LEU A 431 4.37 -13.61 -2.22
CA LEU A 431 5.00 -12.40 -1.70
C LEU A 431 4.85 -11.23 -2.67
N TYR A 432 4.55 -10.07 -2.11
CA TYR A 432 4.52 -8.77 -2.78
C TYR A 432 5.53 -7.85 -2.08
N TRP A 433 6.73 -7.65 -2.62
CA TRP A 433 7.80 -6.94 -1.95
C TRP A 433 8.69 -6.14 -2.88
N ASN A 434 9.43 -5.19 -2.32
CA ASN A 434 10.23 -4.23 -3.06
C ASN A 434 11.67 -4.17 -2.56
N LEU A 435 12.58 -3.71 -3.44
CA LEU A 435 13.88 -3.18 -3.07
C LEU A 435 13.85 -1.65 -3.21
N LEU A 436 14.46 -0.95 -2.27
CA LEU A 436 14.64 0.49 -2.34
C LEU A 436 16.08 0.82 -2.74
N TYR A 437 16.24 1.85 -3.55
CA TYR A 437 17.54 2.43 -3.91
C TYR A 437 17.50 3.95 -3.77
N ALA A 438 18.66 4.61 -3.96
CA ALA A 438 18.86 6.03 -3.68
C ALA A 438 18.54 6.38 -2.22
N VAL A 439 19.11 5.59 -1.30
CA VAL A 439 18.93 5.76 0.15
C VAL A 439 19.98 6.74 0.68
N PRO A 440 19.60 7.84 1.34
CA PRO A 440 20.57 8.77 1.92
C PRO A 440 21.58 8.06 2.83
N GLY A 441 22.88 8.25 2.53
CA GLY A 441 23.98 7.57 3.22
C GLY A 441 24.48 6.28 2.58
N GLU A 442 23.86 5.80 1.50
CA GLU A 442 24.31 4.63 0.75
C GLU A 442 25.70 4.79 0.12
N THR A 443 26.36 3.69 -0.11
CA THR A 443 27.69 3.63 -0.71
C THR A 443 27.73 2.70 -1.92
N ALA A 444 28.74 2.84 -2.78
CA ALA A 444 29.00 1.91 -3.90
C ALA A 444 29.15 0.45 -3.40
N GLN A 445 29.78 0.25 -2.24
CA GLN A 445 29.99 -1.07 -1.64
C GLN A 445 28.66 -1.79 -1.36
N ASP A 446 27.62 -1.07 -0.93
CA ASP A 446 26.30 -1.64 -0.66
C ASP A 446 25.70 -2.31 -1.91
N TYR A 447 25.92 -1.70 -3.07
CA TYR A 447 25.45 -2.24 -4.35
C TYR A 447 26.30 -3.42 -4.82
N GLU A 448 27.62 -3.38 -4.67
CA GLU A 448 28.47 -4.51 -5.05
C GLU A 448 28.12 -5.75 -4.22
N GLU A 449 27.88 -5.60 -2.93
CA GLU A 449 27.42 -6.70 -2.06
C GLU A 449 26.04 -7.24 -2.50
N LEU A 450 25.11 -6.36 -2.87
CA LEU A 450 23.82 -6.78 -3.43
C LEU A 450 24.00 -7.55 -4.74
N PHE A 451 24.85 -7.08 -5.65
CA PHE A 451 25.08 -7.74 -6.95
C PHE A 451 25.72 -9.11 -6.82
N GLU A 452 26.51 -9.33 -5.78
CA GLU A 452 27.06 -10.66 -5.47
C GLU A 452 26.01 -11.59 -4.85
N LEU A 453 25.06 -11.05 -4.09
CA LEU A 453 24.04 -11.81 -3.41
C LEU A 453 22.86 -12.20 -4.32
N LEU A 454 22.33 -11.26 -5.10
CA LEU A 454 21.07 -11.42 -5.83
C LEU A 454 21.03 -12.67 -6.73
N PRO A 455 22.07 -13.02 -7.54
CA PRO A 455 22.03 -14.22 -8.38
C PRO A 455 21.86 -15.53 -7.60
N LYS A 456 22.29 -15.56 -6.33
CA LYS A 456 22.14 -16.72 -5.44
C LYS A 456 20.69 -16.92 -4.99
N LEU A 457 19.84 -15.87 -5.13
CA LEU A 457 18.48 -15.82 -4.64
C LEU A 457 17.40 -15.90 -5.74
N TYR A 458 17.78 -15.98 -7.01
CA TYR A 458 16.86 -15.93 -8.15
C TYR A 458 15.79 -17.02 -8.15
N HIS A 459 15.98 -18.08 -7.39
CA HIS A 459 14.97 -19.13 -7.19
C HIS A 459 13.87 -18.75 -6.20
N PHE A 460 13.99 -17.65 -5.46
CA PHE A 460 12.91 -17.11 -4.63
C PHE A 460 12.02 -16.15 -5.43
N LYS A 461 10.92 -15.71 -4.83
CA LYS A 461 10.03 -14.70 -5.44
C LYS A 461 10.82 -13.41 -5.68
N ALA A 462 10.84 -12.95 -6.92
CA ALA A 462 11.44 -11.67 -7.26
C ALA A 462 10.69 -10.49 -6.63
N PRO A 463 11.37 -9.37 -6.32
CA PRO A 463 10.69 -8.13 -5.95
C PRO A 463 9.89 -7.61 -7.15
N LEU A 464 8.86 -6.81 -6.89
CA LEU A 464 8.09 -6.13 -7.94
C LEU A 464 8.93 -5.15 -8.74
N GLY A 465 9.86 -4.53 -8.08
CA GLY A 465 10.84 -3.65 -8.69
C GLY A 465 11.85 -3.16 -7.67
N PRO A 466 12.98 -2.59 -8.14
CA PRO A 466 13.70 -1.63 -7.36
C PRO A 466 13.01 -0.28 -7.54
N TRP A 467 12.66 0.36 -6.42
CA TRP A 467 12.02 1.67 -6.41
C TRP A 467 12.94 2.71 -5.80
N GLU A 468 12.98 3.88 -6.41
CA GLU A 468 13.66 5.01 -5.81
C GLU A 468 12.95 5.42 -4.52
N ILE A 469 13.74 5.77 -3.48
CA ILE A 469 13.18 6.23 -2.23
C ILE A 469 12.40 7.54 -2.45
N LEU A 470 11.21 7.61 -1.88
CA LEU A 470 10.36 8.79 -1.91
C LEU A 470 10.50 9.55 -0.59
N PHE A 471 10.69 10.87 -0.68
CA PHE A 471 10.69 11.74 0.48
C PHE A 471 9.25 12.11 0.82
N GLN A 472 8.73 11.46 1.84
CA GLN A 472 7.33 11.60 2.25
C GLN A 472 7.21 12.57 3.43
N ARG A 473 6.13 13.35 3.43
CA ARG A 473 5.75 14.18 4.58
C ARG A 473 5.64 13.33 5.85
N PHE A 474 6.05 13.86 6.97
CA PHE A 474 6.17 13.22 8.30
C PHE A 474 7.27 12.15 8.42
N SER A 475 8.02 11.85 7.37
CA SER A 475 9.18 10.97 7.46
C SER A 475 10.34 11.65 8.21
N LYS A 476 11.31 10.85 8.66
CA LYS A 476 12.54 11.39 9.28
C LYS A 476 13.34 12.27 8.31
N TYR A 477 13.27 11.94 7.03
CA TYR A 477 13.94 12.74 5.98
C TYR A 477 13.33 14.14 5.85
N GLU A 478 12.03 14.27 6.00
CA GLU A 478 11.36 15.58 5.95
C GLU A 478 11.51 16.35 7.26
N GLN A 479 11.52 15.66 8.41
CA GLN A 479 11.64 16.31 9.71
C GLN A 479 13.02 16.90 9.99
N ASP A 480 14.09 16.31 9.46
CA ASP A 480 15.47 16.71 9.69
C ASP A 480 16.33 16.46 8.43
N PRO A 481 16.03 17.16 7.31
CA PRO A 481 16.67 16.88 6.03
C PRO A 481 18.19 17.13 6.05
N GLU A 482 18.66 18.14 6.78
CA GLU A 482 20.08 18.48 6.88
C GLU A 482 20.91 17.32 7.44
N LYS A 483 20.38 16.60 8.41
CA LYS A 483 21.02 15.40 9.00
C LYS A 483 21.33 14.33 7.96
N TYR A 484 20.54 14.26 6.90
CA TYR A 484 20.66 13.28 5.84
C TYR A 484 21.30 13.84 4.56
N GLY A 485 21.84 15.07 4.63
CA GLY A 485 22.45 15.76 3.49
C GLY A 485 21.45 16.11 2.38
N LEU A 486 20.20 16.38 2.73
CA LEU A 486 19.10 16.64 1.82
C LEU A 486 18.71 18.12 1.82
N GLU A 487 18.43 18.66 0.64
CA GLU A 487 17.63 19.86 0.45
C GLU A 487 16.36 19.45 -0.29
N LEU A 488 15.22 19.63 0.37
CA LEU A 488 13.92 19.16 -0.11
C LEU A 488 12.99 20.35 -0.37
N ALA A 489 12.21 20.25 -1.46
CA ALA A 489 11.09 21.14 -1.73
C ALA A 489 9.83 20.31 -2.04
N PRO A 490 8.62 20.86 -1.84
CA PRO A 490 7.41 20.22 -2.32
C PRO A 490 7.53 19.85 -3.80
N PHE A 491 7.07 18.68 -4.17
CA PHE A 491 7.18 18.22 -5.55
C PHE A 491 6.49 19.22 -6.49
N HIS A 492 7.21 19.71 -7.49
CA HIS A 492 6.81 20.86 -8.34
C HIS A 492 5.45 20.69 -9.01
N VAL A 493 4.95 19.45 -9.16
CA VAL A 493 3.65 19.17 -9.78
C VAL A 493 2.46 19.67 -8.96
N TYR A 494 2.61 19.87 -7.65
CA TYR A 494 1.50 20.29 -6.78
C TYR A 494 0.89 21.65 -7.15
N LYS A 495 1.64 22.53 -7.82
CA LYS A 495 1.07 23.75 -8.38
C LYS A 495 -0.01 23.49 -9.43
N TYR A 496 0.13 22.38 -10.18
CA TYR A 496 -0.87 21.95 -11.16
C TYR A 496 -2.09 21.29 -10.55
N TYR A 497 -2.07 20.95 -9.24
CA TYR A 497 -3.22 20.41 -8.53
C TYR A 497 -3.93 21.47 -7.71
N TYR A 498 -3.16 22.37 -7.06
CA TYR A 498 -3.68 23.31 -6.07
C TYR A 498 -3.55 24.79 -6.49
N GLY A 499 -3.04 25.05 -7.70
CA GLY A 499 -2.79 26.42 -8.21
C GLY A 499 -1.55 27.07 -7.58
N ASP A 500 -1.26 28.32 -7.96
CA ASP A 500 -0.03 29.05 -7.59
C ASP A 500 -0.03 29.65 -6.17
N ASN A 501 -0.99 29.31 -5.32
CA ASN A 501 -1.04 29.87 -3.98
C ASN A 501 -0.13 29.09 -3.02
N PRO A 502 0.94 29.73 -2.45
CA PRO A 502 1.88 29.05 -1.56
C PRO A 502 1.22 28.43 -0.31
N ASP A 503 0.20 29.07 0.28
CA ASP A 503 -0.49 28.51 1.45
C ASP A 503 -1.20 27.18 1.13
N ARG A 504 -1.64 26.96 -0.12
CA ARG A 504 -2.16 25.68 -0.57
C ARG A 504 -1.04 24.70 -0.88
N THR A 505 -0.11 25.08 -1.76
CA THR A 505 0.97 24.21 -2.20
C THR A 505 1.87 23.76 -1.05
N ASP A 506 2.16 24.64 -0.07
CA ASP A 506 3.05 24.33 1.05
C ASP A 506 2.37 23.52 2.18
N ASN A 507 1.05 23.40 2.18
CA ASN A 507 0.32 22.68 3.23
C ASN A 507 -0.37 21.41 2.74
N MET A 508 -0.66 21.26 1.43
CA MET A 508 -1.50 20.19 0.89
C MET A 508 -0.72 19.10 0.15
N TYR A 509 0.60 19.10 0.17
CA TYR A 509 1.44 18.09 -0.48
C TYR A 509 1.74 16.89 0.42
N LEU A 510 2.12 15.77 -0.20
CA LEU A 510 2.51 14.53 0.49
C LEU A 510 3.98 14.15 0.23
N TYR A 511 4.55 14.56 -0.89
CA TYR A 511 5.88 14.19 -1.33
C TYR A 511 6.75 15.39 -1.63
N TYR A 512 8.04 15.18 -1.45
CA TYR A 512 9.09 16.16 -1.73
C TYR A 512 9.98 15.68 -2.87
N GLU A 513 10.59 16.61 -3.57
CA GLU A 513 11.69 16.37 -4.49
C GLU A 513 13.02 16.83 -3.91
N LEU A 514 14.08 16.14 -4.31
CA LEU A 514 15.45 16.48 -3.93
C LEU A 514 15.97 17.62 -4.82
N THR A 515 16.07 18.82 -4.26
CA THR A 515 16.51 20.02 -4.98
C THR A 515 18.01 20.28 -4.87
N GLY A 516 18.66 19.82 -3.78
CA GLY A 516 20.08 20.01 -3.49
C GLY A 516 20.58 19.12 -2.36
N GLY A 517 21.71 19.53 -1.76
CA GLY A 517 22.36 18.81 -0.68
C GLY A 517 23.41 17.79 -1.14
N GLU A 518 24.23 17.32 -0.21
CA GLU A 518 25.33 16.39 -0.49
C GLU A 518 24.84 15.09 -1.14
N PHE A 519 23.67 14.64 -0.74
CA PHE A 519 23.09 13.39 -1.24
C PHE A 519 22.72 13.46 -2.73
N LYS A 520 22.36 14.64 -3.26
CA LYS A 520 22.08 14.80 -4.70
C LYS A 520 23.29 14.43 -5.56
N GLU A 521 24.49 14.81 -5.12
CA GLU A 521 25.74 14.46 -5.80
C GLU A 521 26.06 12.96 -5.69
N VAL A 522 25.78 12.34 -4.53
CA VAL A 522 25.93 10.89 -4.34
C VAL A 522 25.00 10.14 -5.28
N LYS A 523 23.73 10.53 -5.31
CA LYS A 523 22.71 9.93 -6.19
C LYS A 523 23.13 9.97 -7.64
N HIS A 524 23.63 11.10 -8.13
CA HIS A 524 24.11 11.25 -9.50
C HIS A 524 25.31 10.32 -9.81
N ARG A 525 26.26 10.19 -8.88
CA ARG A 525 27.39 9.27 -9.05
C ARG A 525 26.99 7.80 -9.06
N HIS A 526 25.89 7.45 -8.43
CA HIS A 526 25.43 6.06 -8.30
C HIS A 526 24.45 5.61 -9.40
N GLU A 527 24.13 6.44 -10.39
CA GLU A 527 23.14 6.10 -11.43
C GLU A 527 23.44 4.77 -12.15
N ASN A 528 24.71 4.47 -12.43
CA ASN A 528 25.11 3.19 -13.04
C ASN A 528 24.77 1.98 -12.16
N TYR A 529 24.85 2.13 -10.81
CA TYR A 529 24.46 1.08 -9.87
C TYR A 529 22.94 0.87 -9.90
N TYR A 530 22.16 1.95 -9.97
CA TYR A 530 20.71 1.87 -10.05
C TYR A 530 20.25 1.19 -11.35
N GLU A 531 20.87 1.53 -12.48
CA GLU A 531 20.58 0.87 -13.76
C GLU A 531 20.90 -0.63 -13.72
N ARG A 532 22.06 -0.99 -13.15
CA ARG A 532 22.45 -2.39 -12.97
C ARG A 532 21.46 -3.13 -12.06
N LEU A 533 21.04 -2.52 -10.96
CA LEU A 533 20.03 -3.10 -10.07
C LEU A 533 18.69 -3.33 -10.79
N ARG A 534 18.19 -2.33 -11.54
CA ARG A 534 16.97 -2.46 -12.36
C ARG A 534 17.08 -3.61 -13.37
N LYS A 535 18.24 -3.76 -14.00
CA LYS A 535 18.49 -4.88 -14.93
C LYS A 535 18.45 -6.23 -14.22
N MET A 536 19.15 -6.39 -13.11
CA MET A 536 19.19 -7.64 -12.35
C MET A 536 17.82 -8.05 -11.81
N VAL A 537 17.01 -7.10 -11.36
CA VAL A 537 15.64 -7.38 -10.90
C VAL A 537 14.75 -7.82 -12.06
N ARG A 538 14.87 -7.20 -13.25
CA ARG A 538 14.15 -7.68 -14.44
C ARG A 538 14.55 -9.11 -14.84
N GLU A 539 15.85 -9.44 -14.78
CA GLU A 539 16.35 -10.79 -15.02
C GLU A 539 15.79 -11.79 -14.00
N TRP A 540 15.78 -11.41 -12.72
CA TRP A 540 15.18 -12.22 -11.65
C TRP A 540 13.70 -12.48 -11.90
N SER A 541 12.92 -11.44 -12.21
CA SER A 541 11.48 -11.55 -12.49
C SER A 541 11.21 -12.46 -13.70
N ALA A 542 11.98 -12.33 -14.77
CA ALA A 542 11.84 -13.16 -15.95
C ALA A 542 12.14 -14.65 -15.66
N LEU A 543 13.16 -14.94 -14.86
CA LEU A 543 13.50 -16.31 -14.46
C LEU A 543 12.43 -16.91 -13.54
N SER A 544 12.04 -16.18 -12.50
CA SER A 544 11.05 -16.68 -11.52
C SER A 544 9.64 -16.90 -12.10
N GLY A 545 9.33 -16.32 -13.25
CA GLY A 545 8.08 -16.54 -14.00
C GLY A 545 8.19 -17.64 -15.08
N SER A 546 9.33 -18.35 -15.19
CA SER A 546 9.54 -19.38 -16.20
C SER A 546 9.30 -20.78 -15.62
N ASP A 547 8.45 -21.58 -16.23
CA ASP A 547 8.17 -22.96 -15.83
C ASP A 547 9.42 -23.87 -15.93
N ALA A 548 10.38 -23.51 -16.79
CA ALA A 548 11.64 -24.24 -16.95
C ALA A 548 12.65 -23.96 -15.83
N PHE A 549 12.40 -22.95 -14.99
CA PHE A 549 13.31 -22.54 -13.93
C PHE A 549 12.92 -23.13 -12.58
N HIS A 550 13.51 -24.25 -12.23
CA HIS A 550 13.28 -24.90 -10.92
C HIS A 550 14.11 -24.25 -9.79
N GLY A 551 15.21 -23.58 -10.14
CA GLY A 551 16.07 -22.85 -9.21
C GLY A 551 16.99 -23.78 -8.42
N LEU A 552 16.93 -23.67 -7.08
CA LEU A 552 17.72 -24.48 -6.16
C LEU A 552 16.78 -25.30 -5.28
N THR A 553 16.69 -26.60 -5.53
CA THR A 553 15.83 -27.52 -4.81
C THR A 553 16.63 -28.64 -4.15
N MET A 554 16.07 -29.25 -3.11
CA MET A 554 16.68 -30.37 -2.42
C MET A 554 15.69 -31.47 -2.07
N THR A 555 16.20 -32.72 -1.99
CA THR A 555 15.53 -33.87 -1.38
C THR A 555 16.45 -34.44 -0.30
N ASP A 556 15.97 -34.52 0.92
CA ASP A 556 16.71 -35.03 2.07
C ASP A 556 16.31 -36.49 2.36
N TYR A 557 17.26 -37.42 2.19
CA TYR A 557 17.08 -38.84 2.45
C TYR A 557 17.62 -39.31 3.81
N GLY A 558 17.98 -38.36 4.69
CA GLY A 558 18.54 -38.67 6.00
C GLY A 558 20.06 -38.74 6.00
N ASP A 559 20.65 -39.69 5.31
CA ASP A 559 22.11 -39.84 5.19
C ASP A 559 22.73 -38.92 4.13
N GLU A 560 21.94 -38.61 3.10
CA GLU A 560 22.35 -37.80 1.96
C GLU A 560 21.31 -36.72 1.67
N ILE A 561 21.76 -35.57 1.18
CA ILE A 561 20.93 -34.52 0.62
C ILE A 561 21.27 -34.36 -0.86
N PHE A 562 20.32 -34.59 -1.73
CA PHE A 562 20.44 -34.32 -3.16
C PHE A 562 19.95 -32.89 -3.44
N ILE A 563 20.78 -32.11 -4.14
CA ILE A 563 20.46 -30.73 -4.52
C ILE A 563 20.54 -30.64 -6.05
N MET A 564 19.49 -30.10 -6.65
CA MET A 564 19.46 -29.66 -8.04
C MET A 564 19.59 -28.15 -8.10
N ASP A 565 20.46 -27.66 -8.99
CA ASP A 565 20.71 -26.23 -9.17
C ASP A 565 20.70 -25.88 -10.67
N ASN A 566 19.76 -25.04 -11.10
CA ASN A 566 19.75 -24.45 -12.44
C ASN A 566 19.77 -22.92 -12.42
N ARG A 567 20.25 -22.32 -11.31
CA ARG A 567 20.43 -20.87 -11.21
C ARG A 567 21.57 -20.42 -12.15
N PRO A 568 21.52 -19.18 -12.68
CA PRO A 568 22.60 -18.65 -13.52
C PRO A 568 23.99 -18.66 -12.85
N CYS A 569 24.01 -18.62 -11.52
CA CYS A 569 25.24 -18.62 -10.72
C CYS A 569 25.73 -20.01 -10.29
N MET A 570 25.08 -21.10 -10.71
CA MET A 570 25.43 -22.47 -10.33
C MET A 570 26.90 -22.81 -10.67
N THR A 571 27.51 -23.68 -9.88
CA THR A 571 28.82 -24.27 -10.11
C THR A 571 28.75 -25.68 -10.69
N GLY A 572 27.59 -26.32 -10.54
CA GLY A 572 27.23 -27.62 -11.09
C GLY A 572 25.72 -27.83 -10.97
N PRO A 573 25.12 -28.64 -11.87
CA PRO A 573 23.68 -28.86 -11.88
C PRO A 573 23.17 -29.78 -10.74
N PHE A 574 24.07 -30.58 -10.15
CA PHE A 574 23.77 -31.55 -9.10
C PHE A 574 24.83 -31.55 -8.02
N HIS A 575 24.38 -31.61 -6.77
CA HIS A 575 25.28 -31.77 -5.61
C HIS A 575 24.71 -32.85 -4.70
N VAL A 576 25.59 -33.67 -4.12
CA VAL A 576 25.25 -34.66 -3.10
C VAL A 576 26.00 -34.29 -1.83
N LEU A 577 25.30 -34.01 -0.78
CA LEU A 577 25.90 -33.64 0.51
C LEU A 577 25.78 -34.82 1.48
N THR A 578 26.94 -35.27 1.98
CA THR A 578 27.07 -36.35 2.96
C THR A 578 27.92 -35.88 4.16
N GLY A 579 28.01 -36.64 5.22
CA GLY A 579 28.90 -36.39 6.36
C GLY A 579 28.71 -34.96 6.94
N ALA A 580 29.84 -34.29 7.21
CA ALA A 580 29.87 -32.95 7.76
C ALA A 580 29.06 -31.94 6.92
N ALA A 581 29.18 -31.98 5.58
CA ALA A 581 28.46 -31.05 4.71
C ALA A 581 26.95 -31.21 4.77
N GLY A 582 26.43 -32.44 4.79
CA GLY A 582 25.00 -32.71 4.97
C GLY A 582 24.49 -32.24 6.34
N ARG A 583 25.30 -32.47 7.39
CA ARG A 583 24.96 -32.06 8.74
C ARG A 583 24.94 -30.55 8.91
N ILE A 584 25.94 -29.85 8.35
CA ILE A 584 26.01 -28.38 8.30
C ILE A 584 24.78 -27.80 7.59
N TYR A 585 24.44 -28.37 6.44
CA TYR A 585 23.35 -27.88 5.61
C TYR A 585 21.98 -27.93 6.33
N ARG A 586 21.73 -29.02 7.07
CA ARG A 586 20.52 -29.13 7.92
C ARG A 586 20.53 -28.14 9.08
N LEU A 587 21.69 -27.96 9.75
CA LEU A 587 21.81 -27.00 10.85
C LEU A 587 21.66 -25.55 10.40
N ALA A 588 22.05 -25.25 9.15
CA ALA A 588 21.92 -23.95 8.52
C ALA A 588 20.55 -23.74 7.83
N TRP A 589 19.57 -24.64 8.06
CA TRP A 589 18.19 -24.42 7.60
C TRP A 589 17.64 -23.08 8.15
N ASP A 590 17.83 -22.85 9.44
CA ASP A 590 17.62 -21.53 10.06
C ASP A 590 18.96 -20.77 10.14
N PRO A 591 18.92 -19.41 10.18
CA PRO A 591 20.14 -18.64 10.35
C PRO A 591 20.91 -19.03 11.60
N VAL A 592 22.09 -19.62 11.44
CA VAL A 592 22.94 -20.13 12.53
C VAL A 592 24.28 -19.40 12.59
N THR A 593 24.69 -18.98 13.80
CA THR A 593 26.03 -18.37 13.97
C THR A 593 27.14 -19.42 13.85
N GLU A 594 28.32 -18.98 13.43
CA GLU A 594 29.50 -19.84 13.32
C GLU A 594 29.77 -20.57 14.64
N GLU A 595 29.77 -19.85 15.76
CA GLU A 595 29.98 -20.43 17.10
C GLU A 595 29.01 -21.59 17.41
N LYS A 596 27.70 -21.38 17.16
CA LYS A 596 26.68 -22.41 17.37
C LYS A 596 26.84 -23.59 16.42
N LEU A 597 27.22 -23.35 15.17
CA LEU A 597 27.45 -24.38 14.17
C LEU A 597 28.59 -25.31 14.63
N TYR A 598 29.76 -24.72 14.95
CA TYR A 598 30.92 -25.48 15.44
C TYR A 598 30.63 -26.19 16.76
N ALA A 599 29.98 -25.56 17.72
CA ALA A 599 29.62 -26.18 18.99
C ALA A 599 28.76 -27.45 18.83
N LYS A 600 27.83 -27.45 17.83
CA LYS A 600 26.98 -28.62 17.56
C LYS A 600 27.66 -29.74 16.78
N LEU A 601 28.76 -29.45 16.11
CA LEU A 601 29.44 -30.40 15.21
C LEU A 601 30.74 -30.94 15.79
N SER A 602 31.36 -30.26 16.74
CA SER A 602 32.67 -30.59 17.27
C SER A 602 32.75 -31.95 18.01
N GLU A 603 31.63 -32.54 18.40
CA GLU A 603 31.56 -33.89 18.95
C GLU A 603 31.61 -34.98 17.87
N GLU A 604 31.21 -34.68 16.65
CA GLU A 604 31.09 -35.63 15.55
C GLU A 604 32.21 -35.48 14.50
N TYR A 605 32.73 -34.25 14.31
CA TYR A 605 33.65 -33.89 13.23
C TYR A 605 34.79 -33.02 13.71
N GLY A 606 35.96 -33.19 13.07
CA GLY A 606 37.11 -32.33 13.33
C GLY A 606 36.89 -30.90 12.82
N ARG A 607 37.58 -29.93 13.48
CA ARG A 607 37.43 -28.51 13.11
C ARG A 607 37.82 -28.21 11.67
N GLU A 608 38.84 -28.87 11.16
CA GLU A 608 39.34 -28.73 9.78
C GLU A 608 38.29 -29.26 8.79
N GLU A 609 37.72 -30.43 9.07
CA GLU A 609 36.65 -31.04 8.27
C GLU A 609 35.40 -30.16 8.21
N ILE A 610 35.01 -29.56 9.35
CA ILE A 610 33.88 -28.58 9.41
C ILE A 610 34.21 -27.37 8.53
N SER A 611 35.42 -26.81 8.65
CA SER A 611 35.83 -25.63 7.88
C SER A 611 35.86 -25.90 6.38
N GLU A 612 36.41 -27.04 5.94
CA GLU A 612 36.43 -27.45 4.53
C GLU A 612 35.01 -27.63 3.97
N ALA A 613 34.12 -28.27 4.73
CA ALA A 613 32.72 -28.46 4.35
C ALA A 613 31.94 -27.13 4.27
N VAL A 614 32.15 -26.20 5.22
CA VAL A 614 31.57 -24.86 5.16
C VAL A 614 32.05 -24.13 3.91
N GLN A 615 33.37 -24.14 3.64
CA GLN A 615 33.92 -23.45 2.48
C GLN A 615 33.40 -24.05 1.17
N MET A 616 33.32 -25.37 1.05
CA MET A 616 32.72 -26.04 -0.09
C MET A 616 31.27 -25.62 -0.35
N LEU A 617 30.44 -25.51 0.72
CA LEU A 617 29.05 -25.08 0.59
C LEU A 617 28.92 -23.64 0.15
N LEU A 618 29.81 -22.74 0.61
CA LEU A 618 29.86 -21.33 0.20
C LEU A 618 30.34 -21.18 -1.25
N ASP A 619 31.43 -21.87 -1.63
CA ASP A 619 32.00 -21.83 -2.98
C ASP A 619 30.98 -22.32 -4.03
N ASN A 620 30.23 -23.37 -3.68
CA ASN A 620 29.14 -23.88 -4.52
C ASN A 620 27.85 -23.04 -4.43
N LYS A 621 27.86 -21.95 -3.69
CA LYS A 621 26.71 -21.04 -3.56
C LYS A 621 25.41 -21.72 -3.09
N LEU A 622 25.56 -22.85 -2.41
CA LEU A 622 24.45 -23.59 -1.79
C LEU A 622 24.03 -22.97 -0.46
N MET A 623 24.96 -22.29 0.17
CA MET A 623 24.81 -21.61 1.45
C MET A 623 25.36 -20.18 1.34
N ILE A 624 24.84 -19.27 2.14
CA ILE A 624 25.34 -17.90 2.29
C ILE A 624 25.79 -17.64 3.72
N PHE A 625 26.73 -16.70 3.87
CA PHE A 625 27.15 -16.14 5.15
C PHE A 625 26.84 -14.65 5.13
N LEU A 626 25.85 -14.23 5.91
CA LEU A 626 25.40 -12.85 6.04
C LEU A 626 25.19 -12.51 7.52
N THR A 627 25.53 -11.30 7.92
CA THR A 627 25.30 -10.81 9.31
C THR A 627 25.88 -11.76 10.36
N GLY A 628 27.04 -12.41 10.07
CA GLY A 628 27.67 -13.37 10.98
C GLY A 628 26.93 -14.70 11.12
N ARG A 629 26.06 -15.06 10.17
CA ARG A 629 25.27 -16.30 10.20
C ARG A 629 25.29 -17.01 8.86
N TYR A 630 25.31 -18.33 8.93
CA TYR A 630 25.12 -19.23 7.78
C TYR A 630 23.63 -19.50 7.55
N LEU A 631 23.24 -19.61 6.27
CA LEU A 631 21.89 -19.98 5.87
C LEU A 631 21.96 -20.84 4.59
N ALA A 632 21.44 -22.05 4.65
CA ALA A 632 21.22 -22.93 3.49
C ALA A 632 20.11 -22.38 2.60
N LEU A 633 20.28 -22.45 1.28
CA LEU A 633 19.40 -21.77 0.33
C LEU A 633 18.40 -22.70 -0.38
N ALA A 634 18.69 -24.00 -0.52
CA ALA A 634 17.79 -24.90 -1.23
C ALA A 634 16.46 -25.05 -0.50
N VAL A 635 15.39 -25.19 -1.28
CA VAL A 635 14.04 -25.49 -0.77
C VAL A 635 13.67 -26.94 -1.10
N PRO A 636 12.84 -27.60 -0.29
CA PRO A 636 12.36 -28.94 -0.61
C PRO A 636 11.69 -28.97 -1.98
N GLU A 637 12.00 -30.00 -2.75
CA GLU A 637 11.28 -30.29 -3.98
C GLU A 637 9.81 -30.54 -3.63
N LYS A 638 8.88 -29.88 -4.33
CA LYS A 638 7.45 -30.15 -4.13
C LYS A 638 7.16 -31.58 -4.59
N ALA A 639 6.60 -32.40 -3.68
CA ALA A 639 6.18 -33.75 -3.95
C ALA A 639 5.00 -33.78 -4.94
#